data_6f7fbb2dbaf8143334cd5a8cf04d6ca6
#
_entry.id   6f7fbb2dbaf8143334cd5a8cf04d6ca6
#
_cell.length_a   1.000
_cell.length_b   1.000
_cell.length_c   1.000
_cell.angle_alpha   90.00
_cell.angle_beta   90.00
_cell.angle_gamma   90.00
#
_symmetry.space_group_name_H-M   'P 1'
#
loop_
_entity.id
_entity.type
_entity.pdbx_description
1 polymer ?
#
loop_
_entity_poly.entity_id
_entity_poly.type
_entity_poly.pdbx_seq_one_letter_code
_entity_poly.pdbx_strand_id
1 'polypeptide(L)'
;VSRPPRFRTAYSTTGEPLAGRTVLDYLPDEFADLLDEQRTLASHELGFPPSTAQGDFAGTLMELAALLGHTLGAYQDRYANDAFLGTALTAKALVRHGRRLGYEPGPGLAATGYALLTLKDGVSGTVLRGLAMGSASVGEKKAQDYETTEDLAVSAAWSELLPYDALAVLPLSGKSTFEVEGTGFGIAQGDFVVIERGTTLSAHEVSAPPVEGGGRTRLTVKQPLTGSDSSFPGAVVWAKPAHDLHLFGWNTSAASFTEAELRGGALKASPASYPASGYTVTPANDPNNADDPNGLYLSEELKKSVIGTPGVRVTNSGPSALRITAEASRSVTFSKVNHVVVQIPADPTKPNGTQITVLDEKPTVSVARTVTAIQATVGGTLLARSDQAIRTSRWVLGFGVKAPLVATGPNPAVVTQPGSTPVRLDRLVADLEPGRLVALAERGSEARFEIVRLTSVGTWADGSGPVRTQLTWEPVEPPVAGAPWTYGALRILGNVARISHGKTATEVLGGSDGSTPFLRLSLKQKPLTYLPSPDGAEPELEIRVADVLWHRVVDFVASPPEDRCYLVQRDETGTVSVVFGDGIQGAIPSSGRNHIVATYRTGIGPDGDADAFAVSRLKKAHALVERAANPLPVKGGAAPAEPEAVRTKATGYIRTFDRAVSVEDHKQLALQFPGVVKANAEWTKLEGGAEGIRVVVSDAKGTASNAAQVKAFLQARRDTTVLLDVAGPELVGLTLTLTLESDPAYLRESVERAVRDALCGTSEAAPGLFAFGARDLGQPAFLSELYEHIERAPGVRFIELRRFDTLEEVAKGQPSRVADTVIAWPNQLLVLTPQDIEILLPEAP
;
A
#
# COMPACT_ATOMS: atom_id res chain seq x y z
N VAL A 1 -77.92 29.87 24.36
CA VAL A 1 -77.54 29.39 23.03
C VAL A 1 -76.18 28.85 23.14
N SER A 2 -76.02 27.52 23.31
CA SER A 2 -74.69 26.84 23.31
C SER A 2 -73.98 27.08 22.03
N ARG A 3 -72.81 27.72 22.08
CA ARG A 3 -71.93 27.72 20.93
C ARG A 3 -71.51 26.26 20.65
N PRO A 4 -71.62 25.77 19.43
CA PRO A 4 -71.04 24.45 19.10
C PRO A 4 -69.57 24.43 19.39
N PRO A 5 -69.06 23.30 19.84
CA PRO A 5 -67.55 23.17 20.05
C PRO A 5 -66.84 23.65 18.80
N ARG A 6 -65.97 24.60 18.92
CA ARG A 6 -65.09 25.05 17.81
C ARG A 6 -64.18 23.89 17.50
N PHE A 7 -64.52 23.07 16.55
CA PHE A 7 -63.60 22.26 15.87
C PHE A 7 -62.60 23.24 15.18
N ARG A 8 -61.47 23.51 15.85
CA ARG A 8 -60.36 24.16 15.16
C ARG A 8 -59.98 23.22 14.04
N THR A 9 -60.24 23.65 12.80
CA THR A 9 -59.72 22.96 11.62
C THR A 9 -58.23 22.92 11.75
N ALA A 10 -57.60 21.83 11.34
CA ALA A 10 -56.16 21.52 11.42
C ALA A 10 -55.25 22.55 10.68
N TYR A 11 -55.71 23.78 10.56
CA TYR A 11 -54.97 24.90 9.98
C TYR A 11 -54.65 25.87 11.10
N SER A 12 -53.39 26.08 11.37
CA SER A 12 -52.87 27.09 12.29
C SER A 12 -53.64 28.39 12.16
N THR A 13 -53.96 29.03 13.28
CA THR A 13 -54.53 30.36 13.34
C THR A 13 -53.70 31.45 12.66
N THR A 14 -52.59 31.17 12.11
CA THR A 14 -51.60 32.10 11.50
C THR A 14 -51.37 31.90 10.02
N GLY A 15 -52.13 31.04 9.29
CA GLY A 15 -51.96 30.96 7.86
C GLY A 15 -51.94 29.53 7.29
N GLU A 16 -51.85 29.46 5.99
CA GLU A 16 -51.79 28.21 5.25
C GLU A 16 -50.63 27.30 5.69
N PRO A 17 -50.82 25.97 5.71
CA PRO A 17 -49.75 25.05 6.00
C PRO A 17 -48.59 25.28 5.03
N LEU A 18 -47.45 25.71 5.55
CA LEU A 18 -46.28 25.93 4.73
C LEU A 18 -45.81 24.59 4.11
N ALA A 19 -45.70 24.55 2.78
CA ALA A 19 -45.21 23.40 2.07
C ALA A 19 -43.76 23.07 2.56
N GLY A 20 -43.46 21.78 2.68
CA GLY A 20 -42.12 21.31 3.06
C GLY A 20 -41.89 21.13 4.56
N ARG A 21 -42.87 21.29 5.42
CA ARG A 21 -42.73 20.91 6.84
C ARG A 21 -42.64 19.39 7.00
N THR A 22 -41.74 18.98 7.85
CA THR A 22 -41.50 17.56 8.17
C THR A 22 -42.45 17.03 9.26
N VAL A 23 -43.13 17.93 9.97
CA VAL A 23 -44.11 17.60 11.01
C VAL A 23 -45.24 18.61 10.92
N LEU A 24 -46.47 18.15 11.05
CA LEU A 24 -47.68 18.97 11.06
C LEU A 24 -48.39 18.80 12.39
N ASP A 25 -48.79 19.93 12.99
CA ASP A 25 -49.71 19.92 14.14
C ASP A 25 -51.16 19.92 13.61
N TYR A 26 -51.80 18.78 13.76
CA TYR A 26 -53.19 18.61 13.37
C TYR A 26 -54.12 19.03 14.51
N LEU A 27 -53.69 18.93 15.76
CA LEU A 27 -54.48 19.29 16.95
C LEU A 27 -53.58 20.16 17.87
N PRO A 28 -53.58 21.49 17.69
CA PRO A 28 -52.67 22.39 18.39
C PRO A 28 -53.06 22.68 19.84
N ASP A 29 -54.05 21.97 20.42
CA ASP A 29 -54.51 22.26 21.77
C ASP A 29 -53.54 21.71 22.83
N GLU A 30 -52.80 22.59 23.48
CA GLU A 30 -51.92 22.26 24.58
C GLU A 30 -52.76 21.97 25.85
N PHE A 31 -52.08 21.32 26.86
CA PHE A 31 -52.72 21.04 28.15
C PHE A 31 -53.34 22.29 28.77
N ALA A 32 -52.68 23.45 28.68
CA ALA A 32 -53.21 24.70 29.23
C ALA A 32 -54.48 25.16 28.56
N ASP A 33 -54.58 25.03 27.21
CA ASP A 33 -55.75 25.41 26.44
C ASP A 33 -56.96 24.54 26.79
N LEU A 34 -56.74 23.22 26.83
CA LEU A 34 -57.79 22.26 27.25
C LEU A 34 -58.27 22.47 28.67
N LEU A 35 -57.40 22.79 29.59
CA LEU A 35 -57.76 23.09 30.97
C LEU A 35 -58.52 24.40 31.09
N ASP A 36 -58.13 25.43 30.33
CA ASP A 36 -58.82 26.72 30.34
C ASP A 36 -60.20 26.64 29.70
N GLU A 37 -60.39 25.85 28.63
CA GLU A 37 -61.63 25.56 28.01
C GLU A 37 -62.59 24.81 28.99
N GLN A 38 -62.08 23.79 29.71
CA GLN A 38 -62.86 23.06 30.71
C GLN A 38 -63.23 23.94 31.88
N ARG A 39 -62.38 24.78 32.39
CA ARG A 39 -62.66 25.76 33.44
C ARG A 39 -63.75 26.76 33.00
N THR A 40 -63.64 27.26 31.76
CA THR A 40 -64.57 28.17 31.16
C THR A 40 -65.98 27.53 31.02
N LEU A 41 -66.02 26.27 30.53
CA LEU A 41 -67.23 25.51 30.37
C LEU A 41 -67.91 25.22 31.74
N ALA A 42 -67.12 24.78 32.73
CA ALA A 42 -67.61 24.52 34.08
C ALA A 42 -68.15 25.77 34.73
N SER A 43 -67.53 26.91 34.53
CA SER A 43 -68.07 28.19 35.02
C SER A 43 -69.35 28.59 34.34
N HIS A 44 -69.44 28.37 32.99
CA HIS A 44 -70.67 28.80 32.25
C HIS A 44 -71.84 27.86 32.42
N GLU A 45 -71.62 26.54 32.35
CA GLU A 45 -72.71 25.55 32.35
C GLU A 45 -73.10 25.09 33.75
N LEU A 46 -72.15 25.01 34.67
CA LEU A 46 -72.36 24.48 36.02
C LEU A 46 -72.31 25.55 37.10
N GLY A 47 -72.01 26.80 36.76
CA GLY A 47 -71.93 27.89 37.70
C GLY A 47 -70.82 27.80 38.72
N PHE A 48 -69.82 26.97 38.48
CA PHE A 48 -68.64 26.82 39.32
C PHE A 48 -67.66 27.92 39.01
N PRO A 49 -67.25 28.74 39.94
CA PRO A 49 -66.12 29.67 39.64
C PRO A 49 -64.86 28.90 39.43
N PRO A 50 -64.04 29.33 38.52
CA PRO A 50 -62.73 28.71 38.27
C PRO A 50 -61.86 28.88 39.57
N SER A 51 -61.62 27.75 40.24
CA SER A 51 -60.72 27.72 41.41
C SER A 51 -59.28 27.49 40.97
N THR A 52 -58.35 28.29 41.50
CA THR A 52 -56.94 28.13 41.39
C THR A 52 -56.32 27.61 42.68
N ALA A 53 -57.10 27.26 43.68
CA ALA A 53 -56.62 26.77 44.96
C ALA A 53 -56.02 25.37 44.85
N GLN A 54 -54.85 25.17 45.42
CA GLN A 54 -54.25 23.83 45.54
C GLN A 54 -55.10 22.96 46.47
N GLY A 55 -55.47 21.78 46.04
CA GLY A 55 -56.26 20.79 46.75
C GLY A 55 -57.82 20.82 46.41
N ASP A 56 -58.22 21.57 45.40
CA ASP A 56 -59.56 21.53 44.89
C ASP A 56 -59.78 20.23 44.08
N PHE A 57 -60.73 19.41 44.53
CA PHE A 57 -61.02 18.13 43.90
C PHE A 57 -61.61 18.30 42.49
N ALA A 58 -62.49 19.31 42.28
CA ALA A 58 -63.05 19.59 40.95
C ALA A 58 -61.93 20.11 39.99
N GLY A 59 -61.08 20.96 40.47
CA GLY A 59 -59.89 21.40 39.73
C GLY A 59 -58.99 20.25 39.34
N THR A 60 -58.67 19.33 40.26
CA THR A 60 -57.86 18.14 39.99
C THR A 60 -58.51 17.20 38.93
N LEU A 61 -59.87 17.05 38.96
CA LEU A 61 -60.56 16.27 37.93
C LEU A 61 -60.43 16.94 36.53
N MET A 62 -60.55 18.27 36.47
CA MET A 62 -60.39 19.00 35.22
C MET A 62 -58.97 18.90 34.70
N GLU A 63 -57.98 18.97 35.58
CA GLU A 63 -56.55 18.76 35.22
C GLU A 63 -56.28 17.35 34.68
N LEU A 64 -56.86 16.32 35.33
CA LEU A 64 -56.71 14.95 34.84
C LEU A 64 -57.46 14.75 33.51
N ALA A 65 -58.60 15.35 33.29
CA ALA A 65 -59.33 15.28 32.02
C ALA A 65 -58.58 16.05 30.90
N ALA A 66 -57.99 17.24 31.21
CA ALA A 66 -57.17 17.98 30.28
C ALA A 66 -55.91 17.22 29.93
N LEU A 67 -55.25 16.56 30.91
CA LEU A 67 -54.09 15.70 30.67
C LEU A 67 -54.44 14.51 29.78
N LEU A 68 -55.58 13.87 30.02
CA LEU A 68 -56.05 12.80 29.17
C LEU A 68 -56.35 13.30 27.76
N GLY A 69 -57.03 14.43 27.60
CA GLY A 69 -57.29 15.06 26.30
C GLY A 69 -55.99 15.40 25.55
N HIS A 70 -55.05 16.02 26.22
CA HIS A 70 -53.73 16.34 25.65
C HIS A 70 -52.97 15.07 25.21
N THR A 71 -52.98 14.03 26.06
CA THR A 71 -52.36 12.75 25.72
C THR A 71 -52.99 12.11 24.49
N LEU A 72 -54.35 12.09 24.42
CA LEU A 72 -55.07 11.57 23.25
C LEU A 72 -54.84 12.41 22.00
N GLY A 73 -54.78 13.74 22.11
CA GLY A 73 -54.42 14.65 21.03
C GLY A 73 -53.01 14.36 20.48
N ALA A 74 -52.04 14.23 21.36
CA ALA A 74 -50.68 13.87 20.98
C ALA A 74 -50.58 12.52 20.25
N TYR A 75 -51.36 11.51 20.66
CA TYR A 75 -51.47 10.26 19.91
C TYR A 75 -52.13 10.44 18.55
N GLN A 76 -53.17 11.25 18.44
CA GLN A 76 -53.84 11.51 17.17
C GLN A 76 -52.91 12.24 16.18
N ASP A 77 -52.20 13.27 16.62
CA ASP A 77 -51.16 13.94 15.82
C ASP A 77 -50.11 12.99 15.33
N ARG A 78 -49.64 12.14 16.22
CA ARG A 78 -48.65 11.13 15.85
C ARG A 78 -49.18 10.17 14.79
N TYR A 79 -50.40 9.65 14.93
CA TYR A 79 -51.04 8.78 13.95
C TYR A 79 -51.26 9.51 12.61
N ALA A 80 -51.68 10.76 12.64
CA ALA A 80 -51.89 11.54 11.42
C ALA A 80 -50.60 11.80 10.68
N ASN A 81 -49.53 12.16 11.39
CA ASN A 81 -48.21 12.32 10.82
C ASN A 81 -47.64 10.98 10.30
N ASP A 82 -47.80 9.89 11.06
CA ASP A 82 -47.33 8.56 10.65
C ASP A 82 -48.11 7.96 9.47
N ALA A 83 -49.24 8.56 9.06
CA ALA A 83 -50.02 8.12 7.90
C ALA A 83 -49.38 8.45 6.56
N PHE A 84 -48.43 9.40 6.52
CA PHE A 84 -47.79 9.86 5.28
C PHE A 84 -46.27 9.77 5.41
N LEU A 85 -45.61 9.31 4.35
CA LEU A 85 -44.14 9.19 4.31
C LEU A 85 -43.43 10.52 4.63
N GLY A 86 -43.95 11.64 4.12
CA GLY A 86 -43.34 12.96 4.29
C GLY A 86 -43.35 13.47 5.74
N THR A 87 -44.33 13.06 6.56
CA THR A 87 -44.50 13.55 7.93
C THR A 87 -44.36 12.46 9.00
N ALA A 88 -44.12 11.18 8.61
CA ALA A 88 -44.02 10.07 9.56
C ALA A 88 -42.93 10.30 10.61
N LEU A 89 -43.25 10.15 11.89
CA LEU A 89 -42.35 10.42 13.00
C LEU A 89 -41.70 9.16 13.56
N THR A 90 -42.30 7.99 13.32
CA THR A 90 -41.79 6.75 13.89
C THR A 90 -41.00 5.94 12.87
N ALA A 91 -39.84 5.35 13.30
CA ALA A 91 -39.08 4.42 12.49
C ALA A 91 -39.93 3.30 11.89
N LYS A 92 -40.94 2.81 12.68
CA LYS A 92 -41.87 1.77 12.25
C LYS A 92 -42.77 2.22 11.09
N ALA A 93 -43.26 3.45 11.13
CA ALA A 93 -44.10 4.00 10.07
C ALA A 93 -43.26 4.20 8.79
N LEU A 94 -42.06 4.80 8.91
CA LEU A 94 -41.13 5.00 7.82
C LEU A 94 -40.79 3.68 7.10
N VAL A 95 -40.34 2.67 7.84
CA VAL A 95 -40.02 1.35 7.27
C VAL A 95 -41.23 0.71 6.60
N ARG A 96 -42.45 0.82 7.20
CA ARG A 96 -43.71 0.31 6.60
C ARG A 96 -44.07 1.04 5.31
N HIS A 97 -43.90 2.36 5.24
CA HIS A 97 -44.12 3.12 4.01
C HIS A 97 -43.13 2.70 2.95
N GLY A 98 -41.81 2.57 3.28
CA GLY A 98 -40.80 2.04 2.37
C GLY A 98 -41.22 0.69 1.77
N ARG A 99 -41.61 -0.27 2.62
CA ARG A 99 -42.04 -1.60 2.17
C ARG A 99 -43.27 -1.59 1.27
N ARG A 100 -44.23 -0.71 1.53
CA ARG A 100 -45.41 -0.53 0.65
C ARG A 100 -45.00 -0.05 -0.75
N LEU A 101 -43.88 0.65 -0.85
CA LEU A 101 -43.31 1.13 -2.11
C LEU A 101 -42.33 0.13 -2.74
N GLY A 102 -42.13 -1.05 -2.11
CA GLY A 102 -41.16 -2.06 -2.54
C GLY A 102 -39.71 -1.77 -2.08
N TYR A 103 -39.49 -0.74 -1.29
CA TYR A 103 -38.18 -0.38 -0.78
C TYR A 103 -37.92 -0.95 0.62
N GLU A 104 -36.83 -1.70 0.79
CA GLU A 104 -36.34 -2.18 2.08
C GLU A 104 -35.10 -1.38 2.48
N PRO A 105 -35.06 -0.77 3.69
CA PRO A 105 -33.85 -0.09 4.15
C PRO A 105 -32.63 -1.02 4.18
N GLY A 106 -31.49 -0.53 3.73
CA GLY A 106 -30.24 -1.31 3.66
C GLY A 106 -29.89 -1.95 5.01
N PRO A 107 -29.52 -3.25 5.03
CA PRO A 107 -29.27 -3.99 6.27
C PRO A 107 -27.95 -3.65 6.96
N GLY A 108 -27.09 -2.86 6.32
CA GLY A 108 -25.70 -2.70 6.64
C GLY A 108 -24.86 -3.77 5.96
N LEU A 109 -23.54 -3.60 5.98
CA LEU A 109 -22.59 -4.52 5.37
C LEU A 109 -21.47 -4.89 6.34
N ALA A 110 -20.98 -6.11 6.22
CA ALA A 110 -19.72 -6.50 6.83
C ALA A 110 -18.55 -5.95 6.02
N ALA A 111 -17.50 -5.56 6.70
CA ALA A 111 -16.24 -5.23 6.06
C ALA A 111 -15.63 -6.48 5.40
N THR A 112 -15.07 -6.32 4.22
CA THR A 112 -14.48 -7.40 3.43
C THR A 112 -13.03 -7.08 3.10
N GLY A 113 -12.23 -8.11 2.85
CA GLY A 113 -10.83 -7.96 2.48
C GLY A 113 -10.19 -9.29 2.15
N TYR A 114 -8.85 -9.32 2.22
CA TYR A 114 -8.06 -10.48 1.85
C TYR A 114 -7.07 -10.82 2.96
N ALA A 115 -6.83 -12.11 3.16
CA ALA A 115 -5.80 -12.63 4.05
C ALA A 115 -4.79 -13.46 3.28
N LEU A 116 -3.51 -13.23 3.55
CA LEU A 116 -2.41 -14.10 3.18
C LEU A 116 -2.30 -15.21 4.19
N LEU A 117 -2.35 -16.45 3.73
CA LEU A 117 -2.18 -17.63 4.56
C LEU A 117 -0.73 -18.13 4.43
N THR A 118 0.02 -18.04 5.52
CA THR A 118 1.32 -18.70 5.63
C THR A 118 1.08 -20.14 6.04
N LEU A 119 1.54 -21.09 5.25
CA LEU A 119 1.36 -22.51 5.51
C LEU A 119 2.58 -23.07 6.25
N LYS A 120 2.36 -24.19 6.90
CA LYS A 120 3.45 -25.04 7.41
C LYS A 120 4.24 -25.62 6.24
N ASP A 121 5.50 -25.98 6.47
CA ASP A 121 6.35 -26.49 5.42
C ASP A 121 5.82 -27.79 4.79
N GLY A 122 5.86 -27.84 3.46
CA GLY A 122 5.55 -29.03 2.68
C GLY A 122 4.09 -29.46 2.66
N VAL A 123 3.16 -28.70 3.23
CA VAL A 123 1.73 -29.09 3.27
C VAL A 123 0.95 -28.55 2.07
N SER A 124 -0.08 -29.30 1.66
CA SER A 124 -1.12 -28.87 0.73
C SER A 124 -2.47 -29.45 1.16
N GLY A 125 -3.56 -28.83 0.74
CA GLY A 125 -4.91 -29.28 1.07
C GLY A 125 -5.94 -28.18 0.89
N THR A 126 -7.12 -28.35 1.49
CA THR A 126 -8.20 -27.36 1.45
C THR A 126 -8.41 -26.74 2.84
N VAL A 127 -8.39 -25.42 2.91
CA VAL A 127 -8.85 -24.67 4.07
C VAL A 127 -10.33 -24.40 3.86
N LEU A 128 -11.16 -24.96 4.72
CA LEU A 128 -12.62 -24.76 4.62
C LEU A 128 -12.99 -23.32 5.00
N ARG A 129 -14.13 -22.85 4.48
CA ARG A 129 -14.74 -21.59 4.89
C ARG A 129 -14.92 -21.53 6.41
N GLY A 130 -14.82 -20.34 6.98
CA GLY A 130 -14.96 -20.18 8.44
C GLY A 130 -13.64 -20.30 9.22
N LEU A 131 -12.45 -20.27 8.56
CA LEU A 131 -11.19 -20.11 9.28
C LEU A 131 -11.22 -18.78 10.03
N ALA A 132 -11.30 -18.88 11.37
CA ALA A 132 -11.50 -17.75 12.24
C ALA A 132 -10.19 -17.03 12.58
N MET A 133 -10.21 -15.71 12.36
CA MET A 133 -9.10 -14.79 12.65
C MET A 133 -9.61 -13.63 13.51
N GLY A 134 -8.72 -12.88 14.13
CA GLY A 134 -9.07 -11.72 14.91
C GLY A 134 -8.08 -10.57 14.75
N SER A 135 -8.59 -9.35 14.91
CA SER A 135 -7.76 -8.17 15.07
C SER A 135 -7.29 -8.01 16.52
N ALA A 136 -6.23 -7.22 16.72
CA ALA A 136 -5.87 -6.73 18.04
C ALA A 136 -6.78 -5.55 18.44
N SER A 137 -6.95 -5.33 19.75
CA SER A 137 -7.54 -4.08 20.24
C SER A 137 -6.52 -2.95 20.11
N VAL A 138 -6.91 -1.83 19.51
CA VAL A 138 -6.05 -0.66 19.33
C VAL A 138 -6.81 0.60 19.78
N GLY A 139 -6.34 1.26 20.84
CA GLY A 139 -7.02 2.40 21.43
C GLY A 139 -8.43 2.01 21.91
N GLU A 140 -9.44 2.75 21.50
CA GLU A 140 -10.84 2.51 21.84
C GLU A 140 -11.49 1.39 20.98
N LYS A 141 -10.87 0.99 19.86
CA LYS A 141 -11.40 -0.07 19.01
C LYS A 141 -11.25 -1.44 19.66
N LYS A 142 -12.37 -2.13 19.86
CA LYS A 142 -12.40 -3.51 20.34
C LYS A 142 -11.91 -4.47 19.27
N ALA A 143 -11.30 -5.57 19.71
CA ALA A 143 -10.92 -6.66 18.81
C ALA A 143 -12.16 -7.21 18.07
N GLN A 144 -12.01 -7.36 16.75
CA GLN A 144 -13.06 -7.88 15.88
C GLN A 144 -12.71 -9.27 15.35
N ASP A 145 -13.75 -10.03 15.01
CA ASP A 145 -13.64 -11.38 14.47
C ASP A 145 -13.83 -11.37 12.95
N TYR A 146 -13.02 -12.16 12.25
CA TYR A 146 -13.08 -12.32 10.80
C TYR A 146 -13.02 -13.79 10.46
N GLU A 147 -13.63 -14.16 9.34
CA GLU A 147 -13.60 -15.54 8.85
C GLU A 147 -13.41 -15.56 7.33
N THR A 148 -12.82 -16.66 6.83
CA THR A 148 -12.79 -16.91 5.39
C THR A 148 -14.19 -17.18 4.87
N THR A 149 -14.51 -16.64 3.69
CA THR A 149 -15.86 -16.70 3.10
C THR A 149 -16.07 -17.89 2.18
N GLU A 150 -15.00 -18.55 1.76
CA GLU A 150 -15.03 -19.66 0.79
C GLU A 150 -14.02 -20.73 1.15
N ASP A 151 -14.22 -21.94 0.62
CA ASP A 151 -13.24 -23.02 0.69
C ASP A 151 -12.06 -22.67 -0.23
N LEU A 152 -10.85 -22.84 0.25
CA LEU A 152 -9.64 -22.48 -0.47
C LEU A 152 -8.67 -23.66 -0.54
N ALA A 153 -8.35 -24.11 -1.73
CA ALA A 153 -7.20 -24.98 -1.94
C ALA A 153 -5.91 -24.21 -1.66
N VAL A 154 -5.00 -24.77 -0.89
CA VAL A 154 -3.75 -24.13 -0.48
C VAL A 154 -2.56 -25.07 -0.67
N SER A 155 -1.40 -24.52 -1.00
CA SER A 155 -0.16 -25.29 -1.13
C SER A 155 1.03 -24.49 -0.65
N ALA A 156 1.92 -25.11 0.10
CA ALA A 156 3.20 -24.50 0.50
C ALA A 156 4.05 -24.13 -0.74
N ALA A 157 3.88 -24.82 -1.86
CA ALA A 157 4.55 -24.50 -3.13
C ALA A 157 4.12 -23.15 -3.71
N TRP A 158 2.98 -22.61 -3.31
CA TRP A 158 2.45 -21.32 -3.76
C TRP A 158 2.73 -20.17 -2.80
N SER A 159 3.41 -20.44 -1.68
CA SER A 159 3.69 -19.44 -0.65
C SER A 159 4.56 -18.30 -1.16
N GLU A 160 5.49 -18.60 -2.08
CA GLU A 160 6.28 -17.60 -2.77
C GLU A 160 6.65 -18.09 -4.17
N LEU A 161 6.22 -17.35 -5.17
CA LEU A 161 6.49 -17.58 -6.57
C LEU A 161 7.31 -16.43 -7.12
N LEU A 162 8.45 -16.72 -7.71
CA LEU A 162 9.37 -15.72 -8.24
C LEU A 162 9.32 -15.71 -9.77
N PRO A 163 9.40 -14.53 -10.41
CA PRO A 163 9.59 -14.45 -11.85
C PRO A 163 10.93 -15.08 -12.27
N TYR A 164 10.94 -15.78 -13.40
CA TYR A 164 12.16 -16.33 -14.01
C TYR A 164 13.18 -15.23 -14.33
N ASP A 165 12.70 -14.10 -14.84
CA ASP A 165 13.50 -12.95 -15.22
C ASP A 165 13.76 -11.98 -14.03
N ALA A 166 13.69 -12.48 -12.79
CA ALA A 166 13.85 -11.65 -11.59
C ALA A 166 15.27 -11.06 -11.46
N LEU A 167 16.27 -11.70 -12.04
CA LEU A 167 17.64 -11.23 -12.05
C LEU A 167 18.07 -10.82 -13.46
N ALA A 168 18.75 -9.70 -13.53
CA ALA A 168 19.38 -9.21 -14.75
C ALA A 168 20.88 -9.05 -14.56
N VAL A 169 21.62 -9.14 -15.66
CA VAL A 169 23.05 -8.81 -15.68
C VAL A 169 23.19 -7.31 -15.41
N LEU A 170 24.02 -6.96 -14.42
CA LEU A 170 24.28 -5.58 -14.08
C LEU A 170 25.12 -4.89 -15.16
N PRO A 171 24.86 -3.62 -15.51
CA PRO A 171 25.67 -2.85 -16.43
C PRO A 171 26.96 -2.38 -15.75
N LEU A 172 27.95 -3.30 -15.64
CA LEU A 172 29.21 -3.06 -14.97
C LEU A 172 30.32 -2.49 -15.90
N SER A 173 30.17 -2.68 -17.21
CA SER A 173 31.08 -2.12 -18.19
C SER A 173 31.18 -0.60 -18.08
N GLY A 174 32.41 -0.06 -17.99
CA GLY A 174 32.61 1.37 -17.80
C GLY A 174 32.36 1.89 -16.38
N LYS A 175 31.96 1.06 -15.44
CA LYS A 175 31.77 1.48 -14.03
C LYS A 175 33.04 1.41 -13.24
N SER A 176 33.22 2.39 -12.35
CA SER A 176 34.32 2.43 -11.39
C SER A 176 33.95 1.88 -10.01
N THR A 177 32.65 1.49 -9.82
CA THR A 177 32.14 0.94 -8.55
C THR A 177 31.42 -0.36 -8.81
N PHE A 178 31.73 -1.39 -8.02
CA PHE A 178 31.12 -2.71 -8.07
C PHE A 178 31.07 -3.35 -6.69
N GLU A 179 30.31 -4.43 -6.54
CA GLU A 179 30.18 -5.16 -5.29
C GLU A 179 30.77 -6.57 -5.41
N VAL A 180 31.32 -7.07 -4.32
CA VAL A 180 31.79 -8.46 -4.15
C VAL A 180 31.04 -9.11 -3.00
N GLU A 181 30.80 -10.41 -3.10
CA GLU A 181 30.16 -11.17 -2.03
C GLU A 181 31.12 -11.35 -0.85
N GLY A 182 30.63 -11.08 0.36
CA GLY A 182 31.41 -11.19 1.60
C GLY A 182 31.83 -9.83 2.14
N THR A 183 32.33 -9.86 3.38
CA THR A 183 32.80 -8.71 4.15
C THR A 183 34.10 -9.08 4.91
N GLY A 184 34.78 -8.09 5.48
CA GLY A 184 35.98 -8.33 6.31
C GLY A 184 37.21 -8.66 5.53
N PHE A 185 37.32 -8.26 4.25
CA PHE A 185 38.47 -8.56 3.39
C PHE A 185 39.74 -7.80 3.76
N GLY A 186 39.64 -6.74 4.55
CA GLY A 186 40.76 -5.90 4.96
C GLY A 186 41.42 -5.18 3.79
N ILE A 187 40.66 -4.82 2.78
CA ILE A 187 41.06 -4.02 1.63
C ILE A 187 41.05 -2.54 2.05
N ALA A 188 42.08 -1.81 1.67
CA ALA A 188 42.23 -0.38 1.93
C ALA A 188 42.29 0.43 0.63
N GLN A 189 42.09 1.74 0.75
CA GLN A 189 42.30 2.66 -0.34
C GLN A 189 43.77 2.59 -0.76
N GLY A 190 44.05 2.51 -2.07
CA GLY A 190 45.36 2.37 -2.64
C GLY A 190 45.81 0.91 -2.87
N ASP A 191 45.07 -0.07 -2.33
CA ASP A 191 45.31 -1.48 -2.61
C ASP A 191 44.93 -1.84 -4.05
N PHE A 192 45.53 -2.93 -4.55
CA PHE A 192 45.17 -3.49 -5.84
C PHE A 192 44.23 -4.67 -5.71
N VAL A 193 43.32 -4.78 -6.65
CA VAL A 193 42.44 -5.96 -6.83
C VAL A 193 42.56 -6.47 -8.25
N VAL A 194 42.40 -7.77 -8.45
CA VAL A 194 42.46 -8.37 -9.79
C VAL A 194 41.09 -9.03 -10.04
N ILE A 195 40.46 -8.66 -11.15
CA ILE A 195 39.22 -9.29 -11.61
C ILE A 195 39.55 -10.35 -12.65
N GLU A 196 39.19 -11.58 -12.34
CA GLU A 196 39.35 -12.74 -13.20
C GLU A 196 37.99 -13.08 -13.86
N ARG A 197 37.98 -13.06 -15.18
CA ARG A 197 36.79 -13.39 -16.02
C ARG A 197 37.21 -14.50 -17.00
N GLY A 198 36.91 -15.74 -16.61
CA GLY A 198 37.43 -16.88 -17.37
C GLY A 198 38.98 -16.87 -17.44
N THR A 199 39.55 -16.66 -18.63
CA THR A 199 40.99 -16.56 -18.82
C THR A 199 41.53 -15.11 -18.77
N THR A 200 40.63 -14.11 -18.77
CA THR A 200 41.01 -12.69 -18.80
C THR A 200 41.18 -12.14 -17.39
N LEU A 201 42.28 -11.44 -17.17
CA LEU A 201 42.59 -10.74 -15.92
C LEU A 201 42.60 -9.23 -16.15
N SER A 202 42.09 -8.46 -15.21
CA SER A 202 42.19 -7.00 -15.19
C SER A 202 42.58 -6.53 -13.78
N ALA A 203 43.53 -5.58 -13.71
CA ALA A 203 44.00 -5.02 -12.46
C ALA A 203 43.41 -3.64 -12.23
N HIS A 204 42.98 -3.39 -10.99
CA HIS A 204 42.34 -2.14 -10.61
C HIS A 204 42.92 -1.67 -9.27
N GLU A 205 43.18 -0.37 -9.14
CA GLU A 205 43.56 0.25 -7.87
C GLU A 205 42.33 0.81 -7.15
N VAL A 206 42.18 0.49 -5.90
CA VAL A 206 41.06 0.96 -5.06
C VAL A 206 41.23 2.45 -4.78
N SER A 207 40.25 3.26 -5.20
CA SER A 207 40.33 4.73 -5.14
C SER A 207 39.68 5.34 -3.91
N ALA A 208 38.84 4.60 -3.23
CA ALA A 208 38.13 5.04 -2.02
C ALA A 208 38.05 3.89 -1.01
N PRO A 209 37.90 4.18 0.28
CA PRO A 209 37.73 3.13 1.30
C PRO A 209 36.53 2.23 0.95
N PRO A 210 36.66 0.90 1.05
CA PRO A 210 35.57 -0.05 0.83
C PRO A 210 34.39 0.19 1.79
N VAL A 211 33.18 -0.01 1.29
CA VAL A 211 31.94 0.11 2.08
C VAL A 211 31.34 -1.28 2.24
N GLU A 212 31.22 -1.74 3.49
CA GLU A 212 30.64 -3.04 3.82
C GLU A 212 29.19 -2.90 4.28
N GLY A 213 28.31 -3.78 3.78
CA GLY A 213 26.89 -3.81 4.16
C GLY A 213 26.12 -4.92 3.45
N GLY A 214 25.12 -5.49 4.13
CA GLY A 214 24.26 -6.53 3.53
C GLY A 214 24.98 -7.80 3.09
N GLY A 215 26.10 -8.16 3.75
CA GLY A 215 26.89 -9.34 3.37
C GLY A 215 27.78 -9.10 2.15
N ARG A 216 27.97 -7.86 1.72
CA ARG A 216 28.74 -7.48 0.54
C ARG A 216 29.74 -6.37 0.86
N THR A 217 30.77 -6.29 0.05
CA THR A 217 31.75 -5.19 0.08
C THR A 217 31.70 -4.44 -1.24
N ARG A 218 31.42 -3.14 -1.18
CA ARG A 218 31.43 -2.24 -2.34
C ARG A 218 32.82 -1.66 -2.50
N LEU A 219 33.41 -1.83 -3.69
CA LEU A 219 34.71 -1.34 -4.07
C LEU A 219 34.58 -0.22 -5.10
N THR A 220 35.36 0.84 -4.93
CA THR A 220 35.51 1.92 -5.92
C THR A 220 36.93 1.94 -6.41
N VAL A 221 37.13 1.88 -7.72
CA VAL A 221 38.44 1.75 -8.36
C VAL A 221 38.75 2.95 -9.27
N LYS A 222 40.05 3.22 -9.48
CA LYS A 222 40.50 4.32 -10.35
C LYS A 222 40.19 4.05 -11.83
N GLN A 223 40.45 2.82 -12.29
CA GLN A 223 40.25 2.43 -13.67
C GLN A 223 38.89 1.73 -13.79
N PRO A 224 37.98 2.24 -14.66
CA PRO A 224 36.68 1.61 -14.88
C PRO A 224 36.84 0.15 -15.35
N LEU A 225 35.81 -0.65 -15.06
CA LEU A 225 35.73 -2.03 -15.52
C LEU A 225 35.61 -2.07 -17.05
N THR A 226 36.42 -2.91 -17.69
CA THR A 226 36.45 -3.08 -19.15
C THR A 226 35.87 -4.43 -19.55
N GLY A 227 35.19 -4.51 -20.69
CA GLY A 227 34.59 -5.73 -21.22
C GLY A 227 33.10 -5.61 -21.40
N SER A 228 32.42 -6.61 -21.98
CA SER A 228 30.94 -6.65 -22.08
C SER A 228 30.32 -7.03 -20.76
N ASP A 229 29.12 -6.52 -20.46
CA ASP A 229 28.40 -6.84 -19.24
C ASP A 229 28.14 -8.35 -19.09
N SER A 230 27.87 -9.04 -20.19
CA SER A 230 27.70 -10.50 -20.24
C SER A 230 28.96 -11.31 -19.84
N SER A 231 30.13 -10.66 -19.74
CA SER A 231 31.39 -11.31 -19.33
C SER A 231 31.64 -11.30 -17.82
N PHE A 232 30.84 -10.57 -17.05
CA PHE A 232 31.01 -10.46 -15.60
C PHE A 232 30.32 -11.57 -14.77
N PRO A 233 29.19 -12.20 -15.18
CA PRO A 233 28.65 -13.34 -14.45
C PRO A 233 29.68 -14.44 -14.26
N GLY A 234 29.89 -14.86 -13.00
CA GLY A 234 30.93 -15.82 -12.63
C GLY A 234 32.36 -15.23 -12.50
N ALA A 235 32.53 -13.94 -12.66
CA ALA A 235 33.81 -13.27 -12.40
C ALA A 235 34.15 -13.31 -10.91
N VAL A 236 35.48 -13.36 -10.67
CA VAL A 236 36.01 -13.44 -9.30
C VAL A 236 36.96 -12.29 -9.09
N VAL A 237 36.88 -11.69 -7.92
CA VAL A 237 37.81 -10.64 -7.48
C VAL A 237 38.85 -11.25 -6.54
N TRP A 238 40.12 -11.06 -6.87
CA TRP A 238 41.22 -11.40 -6.01
C TRP A 238 41.68 -10.15 -5.27
N ALA A 239 41.83 -10.25 -3.97
CA ALA A 239 42.21 -9.15 -3.10
C ALA A 239 43.24 -9.55 -2.04
N LYS A 240 43.76 -8.58 -1.34
CA LYS A 240 44.74 -8.73 -0.24
C LYS A 240 46.01 -9.47 -0.64
N PRO A 241 46.88 -8.78 -1.37
CA PRO A 241 48.18 -9.37 -1.77
C PRO A 241 49.06 -9.62 -0.55
N ALA A 242 49.85 -10.67 -0.63
CA ALA A 242 50.82 -11.00 0.42
C ALA A 242 52.18 -10.31 0.22
N HIS A 243 52.50 -9.91 -0.99
CA HIS A 243 53.79 -9.38 -1.35
C HIS A 243 53.67 -8.14 -2.22
N ASP A 244 54.46 -7.15 -1.89
CA ASP A 244 54.62 -5.89 -2.64
C ASP A 244 56.11 -5.67 -2.86
N LEU A 245 56.57 -6.01 -4.03
CA LEU A 245 57.99 -6.22 -4.33
C LEU A 245 58.40 -5.45 -5.57
N HIS A 246 59.69 -5.30 -5.73
CA HIS A 246 60.31 -4.77 -6.93
C HIS A 246 61.18 -5.85 -7.58
N LEU A 247 61.51 -5.66 -8.81
CA LEU A 247 62.51 -6.50 -9.45
C LEU A 247 63.87 -6.21 -8.86
N PHE A 248 64.77 -7.24 -8.83
CA PHE A 248 66.11 -7.10 -8.30
C PHE A 248 66.82 -6.01 -9.05
N GLY A 249 67.55 -5.15 -8.31
CA GLY A 249 68.27 -4.03 -8.86
C GLY A 249 67.52 -2.71 -9.01
N TRP A 250 66.27 -2.65 -8.60
CA TRP A 250 65.42 -1.43 -8.69
C TRP A 250 65.95 -0.21 -7.95
N ASN A 251 66.70 -0.45 -6.86
CA ASN A 251 67.27 0.59 -5.98
C ASN A 251 68.80 0.86 -6.29
N THR A 252 69.33 0.34 -7.40
CA THR A 252 70.69 0.64 -7.80
C THR A 252 70.86 2.11 -8.14
N SER A 253 72.00 2.69 -7.81
CA SER A 253 72.32 4.10 -8.14
C SER A 253 72.17 4.37 -9.62
N ALA A 254 71.76 5.58 -9.96
CA ALA A 254 71.50 5.96 -11.36
C ALA A 254 72.73 6.02 -12.26
N ALA A 255 73.83 5.96 -11.67
CA ALA A 255 75.12 6.03 -12.37
C ALA A 255 76.01 4.87 -11.96
N SER A 256 76.05 3.81 -12.74
CA SER A 256 77.07 2.83 -12.74
C SER A 256 77.74 2.88 -14.12
N PHE A 257 78.94 3.51 -14.21
CA PHE A 257 79.66 3.66 -15.46
C PHE A 257 80.87 2.73 -15.45
N THR A 258 81.18 2.19 -16.58
CA THR A 258 82.44 1.53 -16.80
C THR A 258 83.54 2.60 -16.98
N GLU A 259 84.76 2.28 -16.66
CA GLU A 259 85.85 3.20 -16.84
C GLU A 259 85.96 3.69 -18.30
N ALA A 260 85.69 2.81 -19.26
CA ALA A 260 85.69 3.14 -20.68
C ALA A 260 84.63 4.19 -21.03
N GLU A 261 83.45 4.07 -20.45
CA GLU A 261 82.31 5.04 -20.64
C GLU A 261 82.60 6.39 -19.99
N LEU A 262 83.29 6.39 -18.83
CA LEU A 262 83.73 7.63 -18.17
C LEU A 262 84.84 8.34 -18.96
N ARG A 263 85.81 7.60 -19.49
CA ARG A 263 86.91 8.14 -20.29
C ARG A 263 86.45 8.58 -21.70
N GLY A 264 85.39 7.96 -22.22
CA GLY A 264 84.83 8.30 -23.54
C GLY A 264 83.94 9.53 -23.54
N GLY A 265 83.69 10.15 -22.41
CA GLY A 265 82.84 11.38 -22.28
C GLY A 265 81.34 11.18 -22.50
N ALA A 266 80.92 9.96 -22.67
CA ALA A 266 79.49 9.64 -22.87
C ALA A 266 78.87 9.18 -21.58
N LEU A 267 78.22 10.09 -20.84
CA LEU A 267 77.40 9.75 -19.71
C LEU A 267 76.08 9.14 -20.24
N LYS A 268 75.98 7.81 -20.25
CA LYS A 268 74.73 7.13 -20.54
C LYS A 268 73.88 7.04 -19.30
N ALA A 269 72.66 7.39 -19.42
CA ALA A 269 71.67 7.17 -18.37
C ALA A 269 71.71 5.68 -18.01
N SER A 270 71.53 5.36 -16.72
CA SER A 270 71.39 4.01 -16.26
C SER A 270 70.26 3.30 -17.01
N PRO A 271 70.47 2.06 -17.48
CA PRO A 271 69.46 1.37 -18.25
C PRO A 271 68.16 1.23 -17.38
N ALA A 272 67.10 1.53 -18.03
CA ALA A 272 65.72 1.36 -17.43
C ALA A 272 65.28 -0.12 -17.50
N SER A 273 66.08 -0.99 -18.16
CA SER A 273 65.74 -2.41 -18.36
C SER A 273 66.62 -3.35 -17.51
N TYR A 274 66.16 -4.53 -17.24
CA TYR A 274 66.87 -5.57 -16.49
C TYR A 274 67.79 -6.37 -17.42
N PRO A 275 69.00 -6.81 -16.96
CA PRO A 275 69.65 -6.46 -15.69
C PRO A 275 70.15 -5.01 -15.66
N ALA A 276 70.19 -4.42 -14.43
CA ALA A 276 70.79 -3.09 -14.26
C ALA A 276 72.31 -3.15 -14.64
N SER A 277 72.78 -2.13 -15.35
CA SER A 277 74.18 -2.07 -15.68
C SER A 277 75.10 -1.97 -14.43
N GLY A 278 76.22 -2.55 -14.47
CA GLY A 278 77.11 -2.63 -13.33
C GLY A 278 76.96 -3.88 -12.46
N TYR A 279 75.97 -4.73 -12.79
CA TYR A 279 75.80 -6.02 -12.17
C TYR A 279 75.84 -7.15 -13.17
N THR A 280 76.61 -8.18 -12.93
CA THR A 280 76.56 -9.43 -13.64
C THR A 280 75.82 -10.42 -12.77
N VAL A 281 74.76 -10.98 -13.25
CA VAL A 281 73.97 -11.99 -12.52
C VAL A 281 74.38 -13.34 -13.00
N THR A 282 75.02 -14.09 -12.09
CA THR A 282 75.38 -15.48 -12.34
C THR A 282 74.59 -16.38 -11.39
N PRO A 283 73.73 -17.24 -11.91
CA PRO A 283 73.04 -18.21 -11.06
C PRO A 283 74.01 -19.16 -10.39
N ALA A 284 73.97 -19.29 -9.06
CA ALA A 284 74.74 -20.31 -8.39
C ALA A 284 74.05 -21.66 -8.60
N ASN A 285 74.86 -22.70 -9.07
CA ASN A 285 74.41 -24.10 -9.14
C ASN A 285 73.37 -24.48 -10.22
N ASP A 286 73.14 -23.70 -11.26
CA ASP A 286 72.38 -24.14 -12.44
C ASP A 286 73.15 -23.85 -13.75
N PRO A 287 73.88 -24.81 -14.22
CA PRO A 287 74.66 -24.65 -15.46
C PRO A 287 73.74 -24.43 -16.72
N ASN A 288 72.52 -24.72 -16.64
CA ASN A 288 71.57 -24.60 -17.78
C ASN A 288 70.74 -23.31 -17.77
N ASN A 289 70.84 -22.44 -16.77
CA ASN A 289 69.94 -21.36 -16.59
C ASN A 289 70.54 -19.96 -16.45
N ALA A 290 71.78 -19.80 -16.85
CA ALA A 290 72.36 -18.46 -16.95
C ALA A 290 71.58 -17.54 -17.90
N ASP A 291 70.79 -18.11 -18.78
CA ASP A 291 70.04 -17.44 -19.86
C ASP A 291 68.53 -17.68 -19.89
N ASP A 292 67.86 -17.90 -18.73
CA ASP A 292 66.40 -17.86 -18.76
C ASP A 292 65.93 -16.42 -19.06
N PRO A 293 65.59 -16.13 -20.31
CA PRO A 293 65.22 -14.78 -20.73
C PRO A 293 63.83 -14.36 -20.12
N ASN A 294 63.11 -15.31 -19.60
CA ASN A 294 61.77 -15.10 -19.04
C ASN A 294 61.72 -15.15 -17.52
N GLY A 295 62.85 -15.47 -16.87
CA GLY A 295 62.99 -15.45 -15.40
C GLY A 295 63.06 -14.03 -14.85
N LEU A 296 62.08 -13.62 -14.07
CA LEU A 296 61.99 -12.32 -13.38
C LEU A 296 62.50 -12.51 -11.94
N TYR A 297 63.60 -11.92 -11.58
CA TYR A 297 64.14 -12.02 -10.22
C TYR A 297 63.53 -10.95 -9.33
N LEU A 298 62.92 -11.38 -8.22
CA LEU A 298 62.36 -10.48 -7.23
C LEU A 298 63.39 -9.96 -6.26
N SER A 299 63.17 -8.77 -5.72
CA SER A 299 64.08 -8.14 -4.75
C SER A 299 64.20 -8.88 -3.42
N GLU A 300 63.21 -9.71 -3.11
CA GLU A 300 63.13 -10.45 -1.87
C GLU A 300 62.63 -11.89 -2.11
N GLU A 301 62.84 -12.76 -1.15
CA GLU A 301 62.35 -14.12 -1.17
C GLU A 301 60.85 -14.14 -0.82
N LEU A 302 60.05 -14.94 -1.53
CA LEU A 302 58.64 -15.06 -1.28
C LEU A 302 58.37 -15.90 -0.01
N LYS A 303 57.59 -15.37 0.89
CA LYS A 303 57.16 -16.07 2.13
C LYS A 303 56.12 -17.16 1.87
N LYS A 304 55.40 -17.05 0.73
CA LYS A 304 54.37 -18.02 0.31
C LYS A 304 54.39 -18.15 -1.19
N SER A 305 54.13 -19.36 -1.71
CA SER A 305 54.05 -19.62 -3.14
C SER A 305 52.97 -18.77 -3.79
N VAL A 306 53.26 -18.27 -4.97
CA VAL A 306 52.38 -17.44 -5.81
C VAL A 306 52.02 -18.12 -7.12
N ILE A 307 52.44 -19.38 -7.36
CA ILE A 307 52.12 -20.13 -8.56
C ILE A 307 50.63 -20.25 -8.74
N GLY A 308 50.13 -19.97 -9.94
CA GLY A 308 48.71 -20.05 -10.30
C GLY A 308 47.85 -18.87 -9.80
N THR A 309 48.40 -18.03 -8.92
CA THR A 309 47.68 -16.82 -8.48
C THR A 309 47.88 -15.68 -9.50
N PRO A 310 46.91 -14.75 -9.58
CA PRO A 310 47.11 -13.51 -10.31
C PRO A 310 48.12 -12.62 -9.61
N GLY A 311 48.70 -11.70 -10.36
CA GLY A 311 49.59 -10.64 -9.85
C GLY A 311 49.29 -9.33 -10.57
N VAL A 312 49.80 -8.24 -10.00
CA VAL A 312 49.70 -6.90 -10.61
C VAL A 312 51.10 -6.35 -10.77
N ARG A 313 51.43 -5.99 -11.99
CA ARG A 313 52.62 -5.18 -12.30
C ARG A 313 52.17 -3.73 -12.46
N VAL A 314 52.73 -2.86 -11.64
CA VAL A 314 52.46 -1.41 -11.70
C VAL A 314 53.67 -0.74 -12.40
N THR A 315 53.38 0.01 -13.45
CA THR A 315 54.34 0.80 -14.19
C THR A 315 53.85 2.24 -14.33
N ASN A 316 54.65 3.11 -14.96
CA ASN A 316 54.22 4.48 -15.24
C ASN A 316 52.98 4.56 -16.15
N SER A 317 52.70 3.50 -16.92
CA SER A 317 51.48 3.41 -17.76
C SER A 317 50.27 2.83 -17.01
N GLY A 318 50.42 2.52 -15.73
CA GLY A 318 49.37 2.01 -14.87
C GLY A 318 49.50 0.52 -14.47
N PRO A 319 48.54 -0.02 -13.73
CA PRO A 319 48.52 -1.41 -13.30
C PRO A 319 48.15 -2.36 -14.45
N SER A 320 48.85 -3.47 -14.54
CA SER A 320 48.58 -4.55 -15.49
C SER A 320 48.46 -5.88 -14.73
N ALA A 321 47.39 -6.62 -14.96
CA ALA A 321 47.23 -7.94 -14.38
C ALA A 321 48.04 -8.99 -15.12
N LEU A 322 48.56 -9.96 -14.39
CA LEU A 322 49.37 -11.06 -14.92
C LEU A 322 49.04 -12.34 -14.14
N ARG A 323 49.46 -13.49 -14.68
CA ARG A 323 49.36 -14.78 -13.99
C ARG A 323 50.75 -15.34 -13.79
N ILE A 324 51.07 -15.76 -12.58
CA ILE A 324 52.32 -16.41 -12.25
C ILE A 324 52.25 -17.87 -12.70
N THR A 325 53.16 -18.28 -13.59
CA THR A 325 53.18 -19.63 -14.17
C THR A 325 54.24 -20.54 -13.58
N ALA A 326 55.33 -19.94 -13.10
CA ALA A 326 56.38 -20.69 -12.44
C ALA A 326 57.03 -19.86 -11.34
N GLU A 327 57.62 -20.52 -10.37
CA GLU A 327 58.33 -19.95 -9.24
C GLU A 327 59.48 -20.89 -8.86
N ALA A 328 60.66 -20.32 -8.65
CA ALA A 328 61.77 -21.09 -8.18
C ALA A 328 62.67 -20.23 -7.26
N SER A 329 63.10 -20.81 -6.16
CA SER A 329 64.16 -20.20 -5.34
C SER A 329 65.51 -20.37 -6.06
N ARG A 330 66.20 -19.28 -6.27
CA ARG A 330 67.49 -19.26 -6.96
C ARG A 330 68.58 -18.60 -6.12
N SER A 331 69.68 -19.22 -6.02
CA SER A 331 70.88 -18.58 -5.50
C SER A 331 71.60 -17.90 -6.67
N VAL A 332 71.78 -16.62 -6.60
CA VAL A 332 72.42 -15.81 -7.64
C VAL A 332 73.63 -15.08 -7.05
N THR A 333 74.71 -15.04 -7.79
CA THR A 333 75.92 -14.29 -7.41
C THR A 333 75.89 -12.98 -8.20
N PHE A 334 76.01 -11.88 -7.52
CA PHE A 334 76.11 -10.55 -8.11
C PHE A 334 77.52 -10.03 -7.96
N SER A 335 78.08 -9.68 -9.06
CA SER A 335 79.43 -9.06 -9.08
C SER A 335 79.25 -7.56 -9.32
N LYS A 336 79.58 -6.72 -8.38
CA LYS A 336 79.57 -5.28 -8.49
C LYS A 336 80.94 -4.72 -8.67
N VAL A 337 81.23 -4.02 -9.75
CA VAL A 337 82.40 -3.19 -9.93
C VAL A 337 82.19 -1.86 -9.20
N ASN A 338 82.91 -1.59 -8.15
CA ASN A 338 82.84 -0.33 -7.44
C ASN A 338 83.63 0.73 -8.17
N HIS A 339 82.95 1.70 -8.74
CA HIS A 339 83.60 2.90 -9.27
C HIS A 339 83.42 4.06 -8.30
N VAL A 340 84.48 4.74 -7.99
CA VAL A 340 84.47 6.02 -7.30
C VAL A 340 84.44 7.11 -8.31
N VAL A 341 83.32 7.79 -8.45
CA VAL A 341 83.20 8.94 -9.35
C VAL A 341 83.66 10.19 -8.61
N VAL A 342 84.68 10.76 -9.08
CA VAL A 342 85.11 12.08 -8.61
C VAL A 342 84.75 13.14 -9.64
N GLN A 343 84.03 14.14 -9.16
CA GLN A 343 83.73 15.32 -9.96
C GLN A 343 84.98 16.16 -10.08
N ILE A 344 85.46 16.39 -11.28
CA ILE A 344 86.58 17.27 -11.57
C ILE A 344 86.03 18.63 -11.96
N PRO A 345 86.69 19.71 -11.42
CA PRO A 345 86.32 21.05 -11.82
C PRO A 345 86.41 21.22 -13.37
N ALA A 346 85.51 21.98 -13.90
CA ALA A 346 85.43 22.26 -15.36
C ALA A 346 86.76 22.83 -15.87
N ASP A 347 87.32 22.21 -16.84
CA ASP A 347 88.46 22.73 -17.53
C ASP A 347 87.91 23.81 -18.53
N PRO A 348 88.33 25.06 -18.36
CA PRO A 348 87.83 26.17 -19.20
C PRO A 348 88.30 26.14 -20.64
N THR A 349 89.19 25.21 -20.99
CA THR A 349 89.69 25.09 -22.35
C THR A 349 88.99 24.06 -23.21
N LYS A 350 88.00 23.33 -22.67
CA LYS A 350 87.21 22.33 -23.42
C LYS A 350 85.72 22.71 -23.50
N PRO A 351 85.14 22.69 -24.72
CA PRO A 351 83.81 23.18 -24.92
C PRO A 351 82.68 22.39 -24.22
N ASN A 352 82.94 21.29 -23.52
CA ASN A 352 81.95 20.52 -22.77
C ASN A 352 82.41 20.17 -21.35
N GLY A 353 83.22 20.93 -20.79
CA GLY A 353 83.51 21.33 -19.42
C GLY A 353 83.65 20.32 -18.29
N THR A 354 83.56 19.04 -18.45
CA THR A 354 83.68 18.12 -17.32
C THR A 354 84.73 17.02 -17.63
N GLN A 355 85.96 17.14 -17.06
CA GLN A 355 86.91 16.08 -17.07
C GLN A 355 86.73 15.17 -15.87
N ILE A 356 86.45 13.88 -16.05
CA ILE A 356 86.15 12.92 -14.99
C ILE A 356 87.46 12.09 -14.86
N THR A 357 88.16 12.10 -13.69
CA THR A 357 89.22 11.23 -13.35
C THR A 357 88.76 10.16 -12.39
N VAL A 358 88.89 8.88 -12.76
CA VAL A 358 88.60 7.75 -11.87
C VAL A 358 89.82 7.61 -10.95
N LEU A 359 89.70 7.88 -9.67
CA LEU A 359 90.79 7.87 -8.68
C LEU A 359 91.03 6.50 -8.06
N ASP A 360 90.12 5.53 -8.11
CA ASP A 360 90.36 4.21 -7.49
C ASP A 360 89.47 3.13 -8.13
N GLU A 361 90.12 2.05 -8.64
CA GLU A 361 89.40 0.82 -8.96
C GLU A 361 89.37 -0.09 -7.70
N LYS A 362 88.19 -0.14 -7.09
CA LYS A 362 88.03 -1.14 -6.02
C LYS A 362 87.75 -2.51 -6.62
N PRO A 363 88.18 -3.57 -5.99
CA PRO A 363 88.00 -4.92 -6.49
C PRO A 363 86.53 -5.25 -6.60
N THR A 364 86.17 -6.04 -7.61
CA THR A 364 84.81 -6.56 -7.81
C THR A 364 84.38 -7.34 -6.56
N VAL A 365 83.31 -6.88 -5.95
CA VAL A 365 82.78 -7.58 -4.80
C VAL A 365 81.65 -8.48 -5.33
N SER A 366 81.83 -9.79 -5.09
CA SER A 366 80.78 -10.78 -5.42
C SER A 366 79.93 -11.07 -4.19
N VAL A 367 78.64 -10.90 -4.31
CA VAL A 367 77.67 -11.21 -3.24
C VAL A 367 76.69 -12.25 -3.74
N ALA A 368 76.67 -13.39 -3.08
CA ALA A 368 75.58 -14.39 -3.30
C ALA A 368 74.38 -14.08 -2.51
N ARG A 369 73.20 -14.11 -3.14
CA ARG A 369 71.89 -13.96 -2.50
C ARG A 369 70.96 -14.98 -3.04
N THR A 370 70.07 -15.48 -2.16
CA THR A 370 68.92 -16.25 -2.56
C THR A 370 67.78 -15.28 -2.94
N VAL A 371 67.23 -15.44 -4.11
CA VAL A 371 66.17 -14.65 -4.65
C VAL A 371 65.07 -15.56 -5.22
N THR A 372 63.88 -15.10 -5.32
CA THR A 372 62.82 -15.83 -6.02
C THR A 372 62.78 -15.42 -7.48
N ALA A 373 62.92 -16.40 -8.37
CA ALA A 373 62.66 -16.23 -9.79
C ALA A 373 61.23 -16.63 -10.10
N ILE A 374 60.47 -15.79 -10.76
CA ILE A 374 59.11 -16.06 -11.24
C ILE A 374 59.06 -15.98 -12.75
N GLN A 375 58.11 -16.75 -13.35
CA GLN A 375 57.70 -16.54 -14.72
C GLN A 375 56.22 -16.07 -14.67
N ALA A 376 55.90 -15.10 -15.50
CA ALA A 376 54.59 -14.49 -15.56
C ALA A 376 54.09 -14.31 -16.99
N THR A 377 52.76 -14.41 -17.17
CA THR A 377 52.12 -14.18 -18.47
C THR A 377 51.13 -13.04 -18.37
N VAL A 378 51.04 -12.24 -19.41
CA VAL A 378 49.96 -11.24 -19.61
C VAL A 378 49.24 -11.62 -20.90
N GLY A 379 47.94 -11.86 -20.78
CA GLY A 379 47.10 -12.33 -21.91
C GLY A 379 47.59 -13.64 -22.54
N GLY A 380 48.24 -14.51 -21.73
CA GLY A 380 48.81 -15.77 -22.21
C GLY A 380 50.23 -15.67 -22.81
N THR A 381 50.77 -14.45 -22.96
CA THR A 381 52.14 -14.24 -23.47
C THR A 381 53.13 -14.14 -22.30
N LEU A 382 54.22 -14.91 -22.34
CA LEU A 382 55.29 -14.84 -21.34
C LEU A 382 55.99 -13.47 -21.38
N LEU A 383 56.26 -12.94 -20.20
CA LEU A 383 56.95 -11.68 -20.04
C LEU A 383 58.47 -11.93 -20.13
N ALA A 384 59.13 -11.30 -21.11
CA ALA A 384 60.55 -11.34 -21.17
C ALA A 384 61.21 -10.41 -20.14
N ARG A 385 62.32 -10.86 -19.57
CA ARG A 385 63.07 -10.08 -18.59
C ARG A 385 63.63 -8.78 -19.18
N SER A 386 64.10 -8.80 -20.39
CA SER A 386 64.63 -7.64 -21.09
C SER A 386 63.63 -6.51 -21.27
N ASP A 387 62.31 -6.83 -21.32
CA ASP A 387 61.27 -5.86 -21.60
C ASP A 387 60.74 -5.18 -20.33
N GLN A 388 61.31 -5.52 -19.14
CA GLN A 388 60.82 -5.00 -17.87
C GLN A 388 61.65 -3.77 -17.42
N ALA A 389 60.94 -2.67 -17.15
CA ALA A 389 61.52 -1.47 -16.58
C ALA A 389 61.77 -1.67 -15.08
N ILE A 390 63.01 -2.01 -14.70
CA ILE A 390 63.34 -2.41 -13.29
C ILE A 390 63.03 -1.33 -12.29
N ARG A 391 63.31 -0.10 -12.55
CA ARG A 391 63.18 1.03 -11.60
C ARG A 391 61.80 1.49 -11.39
N THR A 392 60.91 1.31 -12.35
CA THR A 392 59.54 1.81 -12.34
C THR A 392 58.51 0.69 -12.19
N SER A 393 58.99 -0.57 -12.17
CA SER A 393 58.08 -1.72 -12.02
C SER A 393 57.94 -2.13 -10.55
N ARG A 394 56.71 -2.05 -10.05
CA ARG A 394 56.30 -2.59 -8.73
C ARG A 394 55.44 -3.83 -8.96
N TRP A 395 55.66 -4.87 -8.17
CA TRP A 395 55.02 -6.16 -8.33
C TRP A 395 54.25 -6.53 -7.08
N VAL A 396 52.95 -6.65 -7.24
CA VAL A 396 51.99 -6.99 -6.16
C VAL A 396 51.50 -8.41 -6.41
N LEU A 397 51.88 -9.35 -5.52
CA LEU A 397 51.75 -10.80 -5.74
C LEU A 397 51.10 -11.49 -4.54
N GLY A 398 50.57 -12.70 -4.77
CA GLY A 398 50.08 -13.57 -3.71
C GLY A 398 48.73 -13.11 -3.16
N PHE A 399 47.77 -12.84 -4.00
CA PHE A 399 46.41 -12.46 -3.60
C PHE A 399 45.73 -13.61 -2.82
N GLY A 400 45.49 -13.39 -1.53
CA GLY A 400 45.02 -14.43 -0.61
C GLY A 400 43.54 -14.54 -0.43
N VAL A 401 42.77 -13.56 -0.91
CA VAL A 401 41.29 -13.52 -0.80
C VAL A 401 40.69 -13.62 -2.20
N LYS A 402 39.75 -14.51 -2.35
CA LYS A 402 39.00 -14.71 -3.60
C LYS A 402 37.52 -14.57 -3.30
N ALA A 403 36.84 -13.61 -3.90
CA ALA A 403 35.42 -13.32 -3.69
C ALA A 403 34.67 -13.24 -5.03
N PRO A 404 33.44 -13.81 -5.13
CA PRO A 404 32.63 -13.64 -6.33
C PRO A 404 32.25 -12.18 -6.57
N LEU A 405 32.34 -11.73 -7.81
CA LEU A 405 31.83 -10.41 -8.21
C LEU A 405 30.33 -10.46 -8.36
N VAL A 406 29.62 -9.50 -7.78
CA VAL A 406 28.18 -9.39 -7.93
C VAL A 406 27.87 -8.83 -9.31
N ALA A 407 27.63 -9.71 -10.27
CA ALA A 407 27.40 -9.36 -11.67
C ALA A 407 25.93 -9.42 -12.08
N THR A 408 25.04 -9.87 -11.18
CA THR A 408 23.60 -9.89 -11.39
C THR A 408 22.90 -9.17 -10.26
N GLY A 409 21.86 -8.45 -10.59
CA GLY A 409 21.04 -7.72 -9.64
C GLY A 409 19.55 -7.83 -9.96
N PRO A 410 18.69 -7.20 -9.15
CA PRO A 410 17.28 -7.15 -9.45
C PRO A 410 17.03 -6.58 -10.85
N ASN A 411 16.22 -7.30 -11.66
CA ASN A 411 15.88 -6.87 -13.01
C ASN A 411 15.02 -5.60 -12.95
N PRO A 412 15.47 -4.45 -13.47
CA PRO A 412 14.70 -3.21 -13.47
C PRO A 412 13.61 -3.16 -14.55
N ALA A 413 13.53 -4.17 -15.43
CA ALA A 413 12.52 -4.20 -16.48
C ALA A 413 11.12 -4.24 -15.88
N VAL A 414 10.23 -3.41 -16.41
CA VAL A 414 8.85 -3.29 -15.96
C VAL A 414 8.04 -4.49 -16.41
N VAL A 415 7.25 -5.03 -15.50
CA VAL A 415 6.21 -6.01 -15.81
C VAL A 415 5.08 -5.28 -16.52
N THR A 416 4.95 -5.49 -17.83
CA THR A 416 3.90 -4.86 -18.63
C THR A 416 2.52 -5.30 -18.15
N GLN A 417 1.73 -4.35 -17.72
CA GLN A 417 0.36 -4.55 -17.21
C GLN A 417 -0.69 -4.55 -18.33
N PRO A 418 -1.89 -5.02 -18.04
CA PRO A 418 -2.33 -6.38 -17.82
C PRO A 418 -2.66 -7.08 -19.14
N GLY A 419 -2.41 -8.37 -19.21
CA GLY A 419 -2.99 -9.28 -20.22
C GLY A 419 -2.19 -9.51 -21.51
N SER A 420 -1.11 -8.79 -21.80
CA SER A 420 -0.41 -8.95 -23.08
C SER A 420 0.89 -9.77 -23.00
N THR A 421 1.58 -9.78 -21.87
CA THR A 421 2.84 -10.53 -21.74
C THR A 421 2.79 -11.41 -20.50
N PRO A 422 2.78 -12.74 -20.65
CA PRO A 422 2.79 -13.65 -19.50
C PRO A 422 4.06 -13.49 -18.66
N VAL A 423 3.92 -13.47 -17.35
CA VAL A 423 5.05 -13.56 -16.43
C VAL A 423 5.44 -15.02 -16.25
N ARG A 424 6.68 -15.33 -16.54
CA ARG A 424 7.26 -16.67 -16.41
C ARG A 424 7.77 -16.87 -15.01
N LEU A 425 7.47 -18.00 -14.39
CA LEU A 425 7.97 -18.35 -13.07
C LEU A 425 9.32 -19.05 -13.15
N ASP A 426 10.07 -19.06 -12.07
CA ASP A 426 11.37 -19.73 -11.95
C ASP A 426 11.28 -21.26 -12.02
N ARG A 427 10.08 -21.82 -11.80
CA ARG A 427 9.81 -23.26 -11.76
C ARG A 427 8.45 -23.64 -12.33
N LEU A 428 8.23 -24.94 -12.53
CA LEU A 428 6.91 -25.50 -12.77
C LEU A 428 6.13 -25.55 -11.44
N VAL A 429 4.93 -25.00 -11.44
CA VAL A 429 4.02 -24.96 -10.30
C VAL A 429 2.78 -25.76 -10.64
N ALA A 430 2.53 -26.84 -9.88
CA ALA A 430 1.37 -27.70 -10.10
C ALA A 430 0.10 -27.10 -9.47
N ASP A 431 -1.06 -27.50 -10.00
CA ASP A 431 -2.41 -27.28 -9.46
C ASP A 431 -2.78 -25.78 -9.26
N LEU A 432 -2.08 -24.89 -9.98
CA LEU A 432 -2.45 -23.48 -10.03
C LEU A 432 -3.46 -23.29 -11.15
N GLU A 433 -4.60 -22.69 -10.87
CA GLU A 433 -5.72 -22.56 -11.81
C GLU A 433 -6.09 -21.11 -12.13
N PRO A 434 -6.64 -20.83 -13.33
CA PRO A 434 -7.26 -19.55 -13.64
C PRO A 434 -8.41 -19.25 -12.66
N GLY A 435 -8.67 -17.96 -12.42
CA GLY A 435 -9.68 -17.50 -11.46
C GLY A 435 -9.14 -17.34 -10.02
N ARG A 436 -7.99 -17.92 -9.72
CA ARG A 436 -7.38 -17.85 -8.40
C ARG A 436 -6.93 -16.44 -8.07
N LEU A 437 -7.15 -16.05 -6.81
CA LEU A 437 -6.59 -14.83 -6.26
C LEU A 437 -5.15 -15.06 -5.83
N VAL A 438 -4.29 -14.11 -6.18
CA VAL A 438 -2.90 -14.07 -5.74
C VAL A 438 -2.55 -12.65 -5.32
N ALA A 439 -1.56 -12.50 -4.45
CA ALA A 439 -1.04 -11.20 -4.08
C ALA A 439 0.30 -10.95 -4.76
N LEU A 440 0.41 -9.84 -5.45
CA LEU A 440 1.68 -9.27 -5.88
C LEU A 440 2.27 -8.53 -4.70
N ALA A 441 3.53 -8.75 -4.41
CA ALA A 441 4.21 -8.14 -3.28
C ALA A 441 5.63 -7.73 -3.66
N GLU A 442 6.18 -6.74 -2.95
CA GLU A 442 7.55 -6.33 -3.12
C GLU A 442 8.50 -7.31 -2.44
N ARG A 443 9.56 -7.70 -3.13
CA ARG A 443 10.56 -8.62 -2.63
C ARG A 443 11.38 -7.97 -1.52
N GLY A 444 11.43 -8.59 -0.35
CA GLY A 444 12.15 -8.07 0.81
C GLY A 444 11.47 -6.90 1.54
N SER A 445 10.23 -6.58 1.17
CA SER A 445 9.43 -5.51 1.78
C SER A 445 7.98 -5.98 1.96
N GLU A 446 7.33 -5.46 2.98
CA GLU A 446 5.88 -5.61 3.21
C GLU A 446 5.15 -4.28 2.97
N ALA A 447 5.79 -3.30 2.31
CA ALA A 447 5.24 -1.97 2.12
C ALA A 447 4.20 -1.90 0.99
N ARG A 448 4.24 -2.84 0.03
CA ARG A 448 3.36 -2.80 -1.14
C ARG A 448 2.77 -4.16 -1.46
N PHE A 449 1.45 -4.19 -1.58
CA PHE A 449 0.67 -5.35 -2.02
C PHE A 449 -0.39 -4.93 -3.02
N GLU A 450 -0.71 -5.85 -3.95
CA GLU A 450 -1.82 -5.72 -4.89
C GLU A 450 -2.47 -7.10 -5.05
N ILE A 451 -3.80 -7.18 -4.94
CA ILE A 451 -4.53 -8.43 -5.15
C ILE A 451 -4.99 -8.49 -6.60
N VAL A 452 -4.63 -9.58 -7.26
CA VAL A 452 -4.97 -9.83 -8.65
C VAL A 452 -5.61 -11.21 -8.81
N ARG A 453 -6.35 -11.37 -9.90
CA ARG A 453 -6.95 -12.66 -10.29
C ARG A 453 -6.22 -13.24 -11.48
N LEU A 454 -5.80 -14.47 -11.39
CA LEU A 454 -5.20 -15.18 -12.53
C LEU A 454 -6.21 -15.34 -13.65
N THR A 455 -5.89 -14.84 -14.83
CA THR A 455 -6.71 -15.00 -16.04
C THR A 455 -6.29 -16.21 -16.87
N SER A 456 -4.98 -16.51 -16.88
CA SER A 456 -4.49 -17.76 -17.47
C SER A 456 -3.30 -18.32 -16.69
N VAL A 457 -3.20 -19.64 -16.72
CA VAL A 457 -2.07 -20.42 -16.23
C VAL A 457 -1.64 -21.37 -17.33
N GLY A 458 -0.40 -21.26 -17.76
CA GLY A 458 0.14 -22.08 -18.84
C GLY A 458 1.54 -22.58 -18.53
N THR A 459 2.11 -23.32 -19.44
CA THR A 459 3.49 -23.80 -19.36
C THR A 459 4.35 -23.14 -20.44
N TRP A 460 5.61 -22.95 -20.13
CA TRP A 460 6.61 -22.40 -21.03
C TRP A 460 7.96 -23.11 -20.84
N ALA A 461 8.70 -23.26 -21.94
CA ALA A 461 10.06 -23.77 -21.91
C ALA A 461 10.95 -22.92 -22.84
N ASP A 462 12.18 -22.70 -22.41
CA ASP A 462 13.20 -22.04 -23.22
C ASP A 462 13.96 -23.12 -24.02
N GLY A 463 13.54 -23.33 -25.27
CA GLY A 463 14.09 -24.38 -26.13
C GLY A 463 13.99 -25.77 -25.48
N SER A 464 15.12 -26.41 -25.22
CA SER A 464 15.22 -27.71 -24.52
C SER A 464 15.32 -27.58 -23.00
N GLY A 465 15.14 -26.37 -22.46
CA GLY A 465 15.23 -26.10 -21.04
C GLY A 465 14.05 -26.69 -20.23
N PRO A 466 14.11 -26.58 -18.90
CA PRO A 466 13.04 -27.10 -18.05
C PRO A 466 11.73 -26.36 -18.30
N VAL A 467 10.63 -27.13 -18.26
CA VAL A 467 9.26 -26.57 -18.34
C VAL A 467 8.97 -25.75 -17.09
N ARG A 468 8.41 -24.57 -17.26
CA ARG A 468 8.06 -23.62 -16.20
C ARG A 468 6.62 -23.16 -16.34
N THR A 469 6.05 -22.61 -15.30
CA THR A 469 4.72 -22.01 -15.33
C THR A 469 4.80 -20.56 -15.83
N GLN A 470 3.81 -20.16 -16.61
CA GLN A 470 3.59 -18.75 -16.99
C GLN A 470 2.20 -18.32 -16.59
N LEU A 471 2.07 -17.08 -16.15
CA LEU A 471 0.86 -16.50 -15.58
C LEU A 471 0.48 -15.19 -16.27
N THR A 472 -0.82 -15.00 -16.46
CA THR A 472 -1.41 -13.67 -16.71
C THR A 472 -2.47 -13.39 -15.64
N TRP A 473 -2.71 -12.14 -15.36
CA TRP A 473 -3.68 -11.72 -14.34
C TRP A 473 -4.37 -10.41 -14.70
N GLU A 474 -5.45 -10.14 -14.00
CA GLU A 474 -6.16 -8.86 -14.00
C GLU A 474 -6.26 -8.31 -12.57
N PRO A 475 -6.29 -7.00 -12.38
CA PRO A 475 -6.50 -6.41 -11.06
C PRO A 475 -7.92 -6.71 -10.56
N VAL A 476 -8.06 -6.99 -9.26
CA VAL A 476 -9.36 -7.18 -8.60
C VAL A 476 -9.93 -5.85 -8.13
N GLU A 477 -9.06 -4.95 -7.71
CA GLU A 477 -9.39 -3.58 -7.30
C GLU A 477 -8.61 -2.61 -8.21
N PRO A 478 -9.04 -1.35 -8.33
CA PRO A 478 -8.27 -0.35 -9.05
C PRO A 478 -6.84 -0.32 -8.52
N PRO A 479 -5.83 -0.34 -9.40
CA PRO A 479 -4.44 -0.37 -8.97
C PRO A 479 -4.14 0.84 -8.08
N VAL A 480 -3.48 0.57 -6.97
CA VAL A 480 -2.99 1.64 -6.10
C VAL A 480 -1.97 2.46 -6.89
N ALA A 481 -2.13 3.78 -6.92
CA ALA A 481 -1.18 4.66 -7.57
C ALA A 481 0.25 4.39 -7.05
N GLY A 482 1.14 3.96 -7.92
CA GLY A 482 2.51 3.61 -7.59
C GLY A 482 3.34 3.31 -8.83
N ALA A 483 4.66 3.19 -8.65
CA ALA A 483 5.55 2.79 -9.72
C ALA A 483 5.13 1.39 -10.26
N PRO A 484 5.26 1.14 -11.56
CA PRO A 484 4.98 -0.19 -12.12
C PRO A 484 5.86 -1.26 -11.47
N TRP A 485 5.36 -2.50 -11.41
CA TRP A 485 6.12 -3.64 -10.90
C TRP A 485 7.32 -3.92 -11.82
N THR A 486 8.48 -4.18 -11.23
CA THR A 486 9.64 -4.67 -11.97
C THR A 486 9.86 -6.15 -11.70
N TYR A 487 10.44 -6.88 -12.65
CA TYR A 487 10.70 -8.31 -12.48
C TYR A 487 11.59 -8.59 -11.25
N GLY A 488 12.53 -7.72 -10.98
CA GLY A 488 13.45 -7.87 -9.84
C GLY A 488 12.82 -7.61 -8.47
N ALA A 489 11.79 -6.77 -8.42
CA ALA A 489 11.09 -6.44 -7.19
C ALA A 489 9.86 -7.31 -6.92
N LEU A 490 9.34 -8.02 -7.93
CA LEU A 490 8.10 -8.77 -7.83
C LEU A 490 8.29 -10.13 -7.14
N ARG A 491 7.40 -10.44 -6.21
CA ARG A 491 7.08 -11.81 -5.76
C ARG A 491 5.56 -12.01 -5.79
N ILE A 492 5.12 -13.21 -6.05
CA ILE A 492 3.71 -13.58 -6.16
C ILE A 492 3.39 -14.58 -5.04
N LEU A 493 2.34 -14.31 -4.28
CA LEU A 493 1.90 -15.11 -3.15
C LEU A 493 0.55 -15.76 -3.48
N GLY A 494 0.49 -17.07 -3.62
CA GLY A 494 -0.66 -17.80 -4.16
C GLY A 494 -1.70 -18.26 -3.13
N ASN A 495 -1.42 -18.14 -1.82
CA ASN A 495 -2.35 -18.57 -0.77
C ASN A 495 -3.12 -17.36 -0.21
N VAL A 496 -4.03 -16.80 -1.01
CA VAL A 496 -4.87 -15.63 -0.69
C VAL A 496 -6.30 -16.08 -0.48
N ALA A 497 -6.86 -15.79 0.70
CA ALA A 497 -8.25 -16.05 1.05
C ALA A 497 -9.06 -14.75 1.10
N ARG A 498 -10.32 -14.79 0.68
CA ARG A 498 -11.28 -13.73 0.99
C ARG A 498 -11.71 -13.85 2.44
N ILE A 499 -11.78 -12.72 3.11
CA ILE A 499 -12.23 -12.64 4.49
C ILE A 499 -13.32 -11.59 4.65
N SER A 500 -14.17 -11.77 5.63
CA SER A 500 -15.13 -10.76 6.02
C SER A 500 -15.29 -10.69 7.54
N HIS A 501 -15.67 -9.52 8.01
CA HIS A 501 -16.01 -9.28 9.40
C HIS A 501 -17.19 -10.14 9.81
N GLY A 502 -17.13 -10.77 10.95
CA GLY A 502 -18.19 -11.52 11.57
C GLY A 502 -17.74 -12.89 12.07
N LYS A 503 -18.62 -13.48 12.87
CA LYS A 503 -18.42 -14.77 13.52
C LYS A 503 -19.58 -15.70 13.20
N THR A 504 -19.30 -16.92 12.82
CA THR A 504 -20.32 -17.96 12.57
C THR A 504 -20.94 -18.47 13.87
N ALA A 505 -22.27 -18.55 13.87
CA ALA A 505 -23.08 -19.13 14.92
C ALA A 505 -24.04 -20.16 14.32
N THR A 506 -24.25 -21.24 15.03
CA THR A 506 -25.26 -22.26 14.69
C THR A 506 -26.24 -22.39 15.82
N GLU A 507 -27.52 -22.31 15.54
CA GLU A 507 -28.56 -22.48 16.55
C GLU A 507 -29.76 -23.24 16.01
N VAL A 508 -30.44 -23.89 16.92
CA VAL A 508 -31.75 -24.49 16.67
C VAL A 508 -32.82 -23.42 16.82
N LEU A 509 -33.49 -23.08 15.74
CA LEU A 509 -34.57 -22.10 15.74
C LEU A 509 -35.86 -22.63 16.38
N GLY A 510 -36.13 -23.92 16.16
CA GLY A 510 -37.33 -24.54 16.65
C GLY A 510 -37.75 -25.75 15.84
N GLY A 511 -39.06 -26.03 15.90
CA GLY A 511 -39.70 -27.09 15.13
C GLY A 511 -40.91 -26.58 14.35
N SER A 512 -41.53 -27.46 13.58
CA SER A 512 -42.77 -27.23 12.86
C SER A 512 -43.79 -28.34 13.18
N ASP A 513 -45.06 -28.03 13.11
CA ASP A 513 -46.14 -29.01 13.16
C ASP A 513 -46.48 -29.57 11.78
N GLY A 514 -45.87 -29.02 10.68
CA GLY A 514 -46.13 -29.41 9.32
C GLY A 514 -47.39 -28.80 8.70
N SER A 515 -48.11 -27.92 9.43
CA SER A 515 -49.40 -27.37 9.02
C SER A 515 -49.47 -25.84 9.12
N THR A 516 -48.59 -25.20 9.91
CA THR A 516 -48.63 -23.77 10.14
C THR A 516 -48.11 -23.02 8.91
N PRO A 517 -48.97 -22.28 8.17
CA PRO A 517 -48.54 -21.48 7.02
C PRO A 517 -47.73 -20.27 7.49
N PHE A 518 -46.79 -19.84 6.66
CA PHE A 518 -45.92 -18.70 6.94
C PHE A 518 -45.25 -18.78 8.32
N LEU A 519 -44.82 -20.00 8.71
CA LEU A 519 -44.09 -20.21 9.97
C LEU A 519 -42.94 -19.22 10.09
N ARG A 520 -42.92 -18.47 11.17
CA ARG A 520 -41.91 -17.44 11.43
C ARG A 520 -41.06 -17.83 12.64
N LEU A 521 -39.71 -17.85 12.42
CA LEU A 521 -38.75 -18.12 13.49
C LEU A 521 -37.67 -17.02 13.49
N SER A 522 -37.41 -16.46 14.66
CA SER A 522 -36.42 -15.36 14.78
C SER A 522 -35.03 -15.86 15.16
N LEU A 523 -34.02 -15.25 14.60
CA LEU A 523 -32.64 -15.45 15.01
C LEU A 523 -32.39 -14.82 16.38
N LYS A 524 -31.64 -15.51 17.23
CA LYS A 524 -31.35 -15.03 18.60
C LYS A 524 -30.19 -14.03 18.65
N GLN A 525 -29.18 -14.25 17.78
CA GLN A 525 -28.04 -13.35 17.73
C GLN A 525 -28.22 -12.31 16.64
N LYS A 526 -27.83 -11.11 16.94
CA LYS A 526 -27.85 -9.96 16.02
C LYS A 526 -26.62 -9.09 16.20
N PRO A 527 -26.21 -8.33 15.18
CA PRO A 527 -26.81 -8.24 13.83
C PRO A 527 -26.40 -9.40 12.91
N LEU A 528 -27.29 -9.81 12.00
CA LEU A 528 -26.96 -10.74 10.91
C LEU A 528 -25.94 -10.10 9.96
N THR A 529 -24.94 -10.85 9.54
CA THR A 529 -23.94 -10.41 8.57
C THR A 529 -24.55 -10.40 7.16
N TYR A 530 -24.32 -9.31 6.43
CA TYR A 530 -24.62 -9.18 5.01
C TYR A 530 -23.32 -8.89 4.26
N LEU A 531 -23.13 -9.58 3.15
CA LEU A 531 -22.01 -9.33 2.23
C LEU A 531 -22.49 -8.53 1.01
N PRO A 532 -21.63 -7.68 0.43
CA PRO A 532 -21.95 -6.99 -0.80
C PRO A 532 -22.09 -8.00 -1.96
N SER A 533 -23.13 -7.85 -2.77
CA SER A 533 -23.42 -8.66 -3.94
C SER A 533 -23.86 -7.79 -5.12
N PRO A 534 -23.91 -8.30 -6.36
CA PRO A 534 -24.50 -7.58 -7.49
C PRO A 534 -25.98 -7.23 -7.28
N ASP A 535 -26.69 -7.91 -6.38
CA ASP A 535 -28.07 -7.62 -6.01
C ASP A 535 -28.18 -6.63 -4.82
N GLY A 536 -27.04 -6.12 -4.33
CA GLY A 536 -26.95 -5.17 -3.23
C GLY A 536 -26.32 -5.79 -1.98
N ALA A 537 -27.10 -6.52 -1.19
CA ALA A 537 -26.61 -7.17 0.04
C ALA A 537 -27.21 -8.56 0.20
N GLU A 538 -26.35 -9.53 0.45
CA GLU A 538 -26.77 -10.92 0.66
C GLU A 538 -26.49 -11.37 2.09
N PRO A 539 -27.53 -11.94 2.79
CA PRO A 539 -27.34 -12.41 4.15
C PRO A 539 -26.50 -13.70 4.20
N GLU A 540 -25.54 -13.75 5.07
CA GLU A 540 -24.77 -14.95 5.38
C GLU A 540 -25.58 -15.86 6.32
N LEU A 541 -26.57 -16.56 5.75
CA LEU A 541 -27.51 -17.41 6.46
C LEU A 541 -27.83 -18.68 5.68
N GLU A 542 -27.68 -19.79 6.33
CA GLU A 542 -28.06 -21.11 5.84
C GLU A 542 -29.11 -21.73 6.76
N ILE A 543 -30.21 -22.19 6.19
CA ILE A 543 -31.31 -22.87 6.92
C ILE A 543 -31.37 -24.33 6.50
N ARG A 544 -31.35 -25.21 7.49
CA ARG A 544 -31.60 -26.64 7.30
C ARG A 544 -32.85 -27.09 8.09
N VAL A 545 -33.69 -27.82 7.40
CA VAL A 545 -34.86 -28.49 8.02
C VAL A 545 -34.65 -29.98 7.92
N ALA A 546 -34.51 -30.69 9.02
CA ALA A 546 -34.15 -32.11 9.07
C ALA A 546 -32.95 -32.44 8.20
N ASP A 547 -31.87 -31.65 8.36
CA ASP A 547 -30.59 -31.69 7.62
C ASP A 547 -30.66 -31.34 6.13
N VAL A 548 -31.88 -31.09 5.59
CA VAL A 548 -32.04 -30.66 4.18
C VAL A 548 -31.89 -29.16 4.07
N LEU A 549 -30.98 -28.74 3.18
CA LEU A 549 -30.75 -27.32 2.88
C LEU A 549 -31.96 -26.69 2.19
N TRP A 550 -32.36 -25.54 2.70
CA TRP A 550 -33.40 -24.68 2.11
C TRP A 550 -32.74 -23.45 1.52
N HIS A 551 -33.30 -22.92 0.42
CA HIS A 551 -32.73 -21.75 -0.24
C HIS A 551 -33.52 -20.48 0.04
N ARG A 552 -32.86 -19.35 0.02
CA ARG A 552 -33.48 -18.04 0.22
C ARG A 552 -34.13 -17.55 -1.08
N VAL A 553 -35.31 -16.99 -0.94
CA VAL A 553 -36.00 -16.25 -2.02
C VAL A 553 -36.27 -14.81 -1.57
N VAL A 554 -36.50 -13.94 -2.55
CA VAL A 554 -36.86 -12.53 -2.29
C VAL A 554 -38.37 -12.40 -1.97
N ASP A 555 -39.18 -13.18 -2.64
CA ASP A 555 -40.61 -13.32 -2.40
C ASP A 555 -41.07 -14.76 -2.73
N PHE A 556 -42.32 -15.10 -2.37
CA PHE A 556 -42.86 -16.42 -2.65
C PHE A 556 -43.69 -16.51 -3.95
N VAL A 557 -43.83 -15.39 -4.68
CA VAL A 557 -44.78 -15.30 -5.82
C VAL A 557 -44.53 -16.35 -6.90
N ALA A 558 -43.26 -16.66 -7.15
CA ALA A 558 -42.86 -17.66 -8.16
C ALA A 558 -42.54 -19.05 -7.58
N SER A 559 -42.73 -19.26 -6.26
CA SER A 559 -42.33 -20.50 -5.60
C SER A 559 -43.42 -21.54 -5.64
N PRO A 560 -43.26 -22.71 -6.27
CA PRO A 560 -44.27 -23.77 -6.24
C PRO A 560 -44.43 -24.39 -4.84
N PRO A 561 -45.50 -25.16 -4.57
CA PRO A 561 -45.79 -25.72 -3.25
C PRO A 561 -44.68 -26.60 -2.64
N GLU A 562 -43.88 -27.27 -3.48
CA GLU A 562 -42.80 -28.17 -3.06
C GLU A 562 -41.48 -27.45 -2.85
N ASP A 563 -41.41 -26.19 -3.22
CA ASP A 563 -40.14 -25.43 -3.20
C ASP A 563 -39.72 -25.18 -1.75
N ARG A 564 -38.52 -25.71 -1.40
CA ARG A 564 -37.93 -25.61 -0.06
C ARG A 564 -37.22 -24.28 0.10
N CYS A 565 -38.02 -23.23 0.21
CA CYS A 565 -37.52 -21.87 0.25
C CYS A 565 -37.96 -21.12 1.51
N TYR A 566 -37.24 -20.03 1.81
CA TYR A 566 -37.57 -19.14 2.92
C TYR A 566 -37.27 -17.67 2.57
N LEU A 567 -37.96 -16.77 3.24
CA LEU A 567 -37.71 -15.33 3.25
C LEU A 567 -36.94 -14.93 4.49
N VAL A 568 -36.10 -13.90 4.34
CA VAL A 568 -35.44 -13.20 5.44
C VAL A 568 -36.11 -11.85 5.64
N GLN A 569 -36.70 -11.63 6.80
CA GLN A 569 -37.35 -10.36 7.15
C GLN A 569 -36.65 -9.76 8.37
N ARG A 570 -36.32 -8.48 8.27
CA ARG A 570 -35.74 -7.71 9.37
C ARG A 570 -36.81 -6.76 9.93
N ASP A 571 -36.95 -6.69 11.24
CA ASP A 571 -37.76 -5.70 11.88
C ASP A 571 -37.01 -4.37 12.08
N GLU A 572 -37.73 -3.37 12.61
CA GLU A 572 -37.18 -2.05 12.91
C GLU A 572 -36.10 -2.04 14.03
N THR A 573 -36.04 -3.12 14.84
CA THR A 573 -35.05 -3.30 15.91
C THR A 573 -33.80 -4.04 15.43
N GLY A 574 -33.74 -4.40 14.13
CA GLY A 574 -32.66 -5.19 13.53
C GLY A 574 -32.75 -6.70 13.82
N THR A 575 -33.85 -7.19 14.44
CA THR A 575 -34.08 -8.62 14.63
C THR A 575 -34.48 -9.24 13.29
N VAL A 576 -33.84 -10.34 12.95
CA VAL A 576 -34.08 -11.07 11.70
C VAL A 576 -34.94 -12.30 11.98
N SER A 577 -35.95 -12.48 11.15
CA SER A 577 -36.83 -13.66 11.17
C SER A 577 -36.77 -14.38 9.83
N VAL A 578 -36.77 -15.70 9.91
CA VAL A 578 -36.94 -16.61 8.77
C VAL A 578 -38.41 -16.93 8.64
N VAL A 579 -38.99 -16.74 7.47
CA VAL A 579 -40.39 -17.02 7.16
C VAL A 579 -40.44 -18.09 6.08
N PHE A 580 -41.18 -19.13 6.31
CA PHE A 580 -41.38 -20.23 5.37
C PHE A 580 -42.65 -20.04 4.52
N GLY A 581 -42.84 -20.87 3.52
CA GLY A 581 -44.00 -20.84 2.66
C GLY A 581 -45.31 -21.28 3.35
N ASP A 582 -46.42 -21.22 2.64
CA ASP A 582 -47.76 -21.60 3.12
C ASP A 582 -48.25 -22.95 2.57
N GLY A 583 -47.44 -23.65 1.77
CA GLY A 583 -47.80 -24.90 1.12
C GLY A 583 -48.53 -24.70 -0.22
N ILE A 584 -48.77 -23.45 -0.63
CA ILE A 584 -49.23 -23.04 -1.95
C ILE A 584 -48.13 -22.29 -2.69
N GLN A 585 -47.52 -21.35 -1.97
CA GLN A 585 -46.37 -20.58 -2.42
C GLN A 585 -45.21 -20.89 -1.46
N GLY A 586 -44.35 -21.84 -1.88
CA GLY A 586 -43.30 -22.38 -1.08
C GLY A 586 -43.77 -23.44 -0.07
N ALA A 587 -42.88 -24.37 0.25
CA ALA A 587 -43.16 -25.49 1.13
C ALA A 587 -43.33 -25.06 2.60
N ILE A 588 -44.19 -25.76 3.33
CA ILE A 588 -44.25 -25.72 4.81
C ILE A 588 -43.17 -26.68 5.34
N PRO A 589 -42.35 -26.29 6.33
CA PRO A 589 -41.40 -27.21 6.95
C PRO A 589 -42.07 -28.46 7.49
N SER A 590 -41.51 -29.64 7.30
CA SER A 590 -42.04 -30.91 7.79
C SER A 590 -42.25 -30.89 9.30
N SER A 591 -43.15 -31.74 9.81
CA SER A 591 -43.37 -31.82 11.26
C SER A 591 -42.14 -32.40 11.97
N GLY A 592 -41.77 -31.81 13.09
CA GLY A 592 -40.65 -32.25 13.92
C GLY A 592 -40.29 -31.27 15.03
N ARG A 593 -39.60 -31.76 16.05
CA ARG A 593 -39.14 -30.89 17.16
C ARG A 593 -37.67 -30.55 16.95
N ASN A 594 -37.30 -29.27 17.12
CA ASN A 594 -35.93 -28.82 17.16
C ASN A 594 -35.09 -29.22 15.91
N HIS A 595 -35.72 -29.38 14.75
CA HIS A 595 -35.08 -29.83 13.51
C HIS A 595 -34.85 -28.71 12.47
N ILE A 596 -35.24 -27.49 12.82
CA ILE A 596 -34.94 -26.29 12.00
C ILE A 596 -33.71 -25.65 12.61
N VAL A 597 -32.61 -25.70 11.86
CA VAL A 597 -31.29 -25.22 12.27
C VAL A 597 -30.88 -24.07 11.36
N ALA A 598 -30.43 -22.98 11.96
CA ALA A 598 -29.80 -21.89 11.25
C ALA A 598 -28.29 -21.87 11.52
N THR A 599 -27.50 -21.79 10.48
CA THR A 599 -26.07 -21.44 10.54
C THR A 599 -25.90 -20.09 9.87
N TYR A 600 -25.43 -19.11 10.61
CA TYR A 600 -25.32 -17.75 10.11
C TYR A 600 -24.15 -17.01 10.76
N ARG A 601 -23.78 -15.88 10.17
CA ARG A 601 -22.71 -15.05 10.71
C ARG A 601 -23.27 -13.80 11.36
N THR A 602 -22.56 -13.29 12.36
CA THR A 602 -22.91 -12.07 13.10
C THR A 602 -21.75 -11.10 13.05
N GLY A 603 -22.01 -9.87 12.54
CA GLY A 603 -21.03 -8.80 12.43
C GLY A 603 -21.30 -7.94 11.20
N ILE A 604 -21.60 -6.67 11.38
CA ILE A 604 -21.75 -5.66 10.35
C ILE A 604 -21.21 -4.33 10.88
N GLY A 605 -21.13 -3.35 10.04
CA GLY A 605 -20.81 -1.99 10.44
C GLY A 605 -19.33 -1.61 10.28
N PRO A 606 -19.03 -0.32 10.44
CA PRO A 606 -17.70 0.25 10.24
C PRO A 606 -16.68 -0.21 11.28
N ASP A 607 -17.10 -0.80 12.39
CA ASP A 607 -16.22 -1.39 13.41
C ASP A 607 -15.42 -2.59 12.86
N GLY A 608 -15.94 -3.22 11.80
CA GLY A 608 -15.27 -4.29 11.08
C GLY A 608 -14.15 -3.81 10.15
N ASP A 609 -13.97 -2.51 9.93
CA ASP A 609 -12.86 -2.00 9.13
C ASP A 609 -11.56 -2.09 9.93
N ALA A 610 -10.53 -2.63 9.30
CA ALA A 610 -9.24 -2.85 9.91
C ALA A 610 -8.11 -2.41 8.97
N ASP A 611 -7.07 -1.83 9.52
CA ASP A 611 -5.88 -1.44 8.78
C ASP A 611 -5.10 -2.67 8.28
N ALA A 612 -4.19 -2.46 7.34
CA ALA A 612 -3.30 -3.52 6.88
C ALA A 612 -2.55 -4.16 8.06
N PHE A 613 -2.45 -5.49 8.03
CA PHE A 613 -1.82 -6.33 9.07
C PHE A 613 -2.47 -6.30 10.47
N ALA A 614 -3.60 -5.61 10.63
CA ALA A 614 -4.33 -5.58 11.90
C ALA A 614 -5.01 -6.93 12.22
N VAL A 615 -5.44 -7.68 11.20
CA VAL A 615 -6.06 -9.01 11.32
C VAL A 615 -4.96 -10.06 11.17
N SER A 616 -4.34 -10.47 12.28
CA SER A 616 -3.16 -11.34 12.27
C SER A 616 -3.22 -12.54 13.23
N ARG A 617 -4.27 -12.66 14.05
CA ARG A 617 -4.41 -13.73 15.03
C ARG A 617 -5.33 -14.83 14.51
N LEU A 618 -4.82 -16.06 14.36
CA LEU A 618 -5.68 -17.22 14.25
C LEU A 618 -6.37 -17.49 15.61
N LYS A 619 -7.68 -17.60 15.61
CA LYS A 619 -8.46 -17.89 16.84
C LYS A 619 -8.27 -19.32 17.33
N LYS A 620 -7.98 -20.25 16.42
CA LYS A 620 -7.69 -21.66 16.69
C LYS A 620 -6.52 -22.10 15.84
N ALA A 621 -5.69 -22.99 16.38
CA ALA A 621 -4.64 -23.64 15.60
C ALA A 621 -5.26 -24.45 14.44
N HIS A 622 -4.66 -24.35 13.26
CA HIS A 622 -5.11 -25.06 12.07
C HIS A 622 -4.06 -26.08 11.62
N ALA A 623 -4.50 -27.18 11.01
CA ALA A 623 -3.59 -28.25 10.59
C ALA A 623 -2.61 -27.78 9.51
N LEU A 624 -3.07 -26.97 8.55
CA LEU A 624 -2.31 -26.52 7.38
C LEU A 624 -1.72 -25.12 7.56
N VAL A 625 -2.45 -24.21 8.22
CA VAL A 625 -2.11 -22.78 8.32
C VAL A 625 -1.32 -22.51 9.59
N GLU A 626 -0.17 -21.87 9.47
CA GLU A 626 0.66 -21.40 10.57
C GLU A 626 0.28 -19.98 10.99
N ARG A 627 0.16 -19.07 10.03
CA ARG A 627 -0.17 -17.66 10.22
C ARG A 627 -1.15 -17.19 9.14
N ALA A 628 -1.92 -16.17 9.48
CA ALA A 628 -2.73 -15.42 8.53
C ALA A 628 -2.59 -13.92 8.81
N ALA A 629 -2.54 -13.10 7.77
CA ALA A 629 -2.51 -11.64 7.93
C ALA A 629 -3.19 -10.96 6.73
N ASN A 630 -3.89 -9.86 6.97
CA ASN A 630 -4.46 -9.05 5.89
C ASN A 630 -3.40 -8.08 5.34
N PRO A 631 -2.93 -8.24 4.10
CA PRO A 631 -1.90 -7.38 3.52
C PRO A 631 -2.43 -5.99 3.13
N LEU A 632 -3.74 -5.90 2.90
CA LEU A 632 -4.47 -4.67 2.58
C LEU A 632 -5.51 -4.40 3.67
N PRO A 633 -5.95 -3.16 3.84
CA PRO A 633 -7.03 -2.86 4.78
C PRO A 633 -8.30 -3.64 4.47
N VAL A 634 -8.98 -4.14 5.50
CA VAL A 634 -10.34 -4.68 5.43
C VAL A 634 -11.29 -3.48 5.49
N LYS A 635 -12.16 -3.34 4.50
CA LYS A 635 -12.97 -2.13 4.28
C LYS A 635 -14.41 -2.45 3.89
N GLY A 636 -15.23 -1.40 3.84
CA GLY A 636 -16.59 -1.47 3.31
C GLY A 636 -17.63 -1.88 4.34
N GLY A 637 -17.26 -1.95 5.61
CA GLY A 637 -18.23 -2.10 6.69
C GLY A 637 -19.18 -0.90 6.76
N ALA A 638 -20.48 -1.17 6.70
CA ALA A 638 -21.50 -0.13 6.74
C ALA A 638 -22.57 -0.42 7.80
N ALA A 639 -22.98 0.62 8.52
CA ALA A 639 -24.09 0.53 9.45
C ALA A 639 -25.40 0.29 8.69
N PRO A 640 -26.41 -0.28 9.33
CA PRO A 640 -27.77 -0.33 8.78
C PRO A 640 -28.27 1.09 8.43
N ALA A 641 -29.03 1.19 7.35
CA ALA A 641 -29.62 2.47 6.97
C ALA A 641 -30.54 2.99 8.08
N GLU A 642 -30.35 4.27 8.42
CA GLU A 642 -31.25 4.96 9.33
C GLU A 642 -32.67 5.00 8.74
N PRO A 643 -33.71 4.84 9.58
CA PRO A 643 -35.11 4.88 9.12
C PRO A 643 -35.46 6.16 8.35
N GLU A 644 -34.82 7.28 8.70
CA GLU A 644 -35.04 8.57 8.04
C GLU A 644 -34.62 8.56 6.57
N ALA A 645 -33.59 7.77 6.21
CA ALA A 645 -33.17 7.60 4.83
C ALA A 645 -34.27 7.03 3.90
N VAL A 646 -35.32 6.41 4.46
CA VAL A 646 -36.46 5.92 3.68
C VAL A 646 -37.14 7.05 2.92
N ARG A 647 -37.25 8.26 3.50
CA ARG A 647 -37.89 9.41 2.84
C ARG A 647 -37.32 9.74 1.48
N THR A 648 -36.00 9.76 1.41
CA THR A 648 -35.27 10.12 0.19
C THR A 648 -35.07 8.92 -0.71
N LYS A 649 -34.59 7.79 -0.17
CA LYS A 649 -34.21 6.60 -0.94
C LYS A 649 -35.39 5.84 -1.53
N ALA A 650 -36.54 5.76 -0.82
CA ALA A 650 -37.74 5.11 -1.36
C ALA A 650 -38.32 5.86 -2.59
N THR A 651 -38.24 7.18 -2.59
CA THR A 651 -38.66 8.00 -3.75
C THR A 651 -37.75 7.73 -4.96
N GLY A 652 -36.43 7.64 -4.74
CA GLY A 652 -35.44 7.27 -5.79
C GLY A 652 -35.69 5.87 -6.35
N TYR A 653 -36.04 4.90 -5.50
CA TYR A 653 -36.36 3.52 -5.92
C TYR A 653 -37.55 3.48 -6.89
N ILE A 654 -38.66 4.17 -6.59
CA ILE A 654 -39.82 4.22 -7.47
C ILE A 654 -39.47 4.87 -8.80
N ARG A 655 -38.65 5.91 -8.80
CA ARG A 655 -38.28 6.62 -10.04
C ARG A 655 -37.48 5.74 -11.01
N THR A 656 -36.58 4.90 -10.49
CA THR A 656 -35.69 4.07 -11.30
C THR A 656 -36.30 2.75 -11.76
N PHE A 657 -37.32 2.23 -11.07
CA PHE A 657 -37.84 0.88 -11.29
C PHE A 657 -36.74 -0.18 -11.36
N ASP A 658 -35.73 -0.06 -10.53
CA ASP A 658 -34.54 -0.90 -10.49
C ASP A 658 -33.76 -0.99 -11.82
N ARG A 659 -33.78 0.09 -12.63
CA ARG A 659 -33.08 0.23 -13.90
C ARG A 659 -32.33 1.54 -13.99
N ALA A 660 -31.12 1.50 -14.51
CA ALA A 660 -30.30 2.67 -14.77
C ALA A 660 -30.36 3.00 -16.28
N VAL A 661 -31.15 4.01 -16.64
CA VAL A 661 -31.31 4.51 -18.00
C VAL A 661 -30.72 5.90 -18.17
N SER A 662 -31.11 6.83 -17.29
CA SER A 662 -30.58 8.19 -17.30
C SER A 662 -29.39 8.34 -16.34
N VAL A 663 -28.68 9.47 -16.46
CA VAL A 663 -27.60 9.83 -15.51
C VAL A 663 -28.14 9.89 -14.08
N GLU A 664 -29.33 10.47 -13.90
CA GLU A 664 -29.99 10.56 -12.58
C GLU A 664 -30.36 9.17 -12.04
N ASP A 665 -30.78 8.22 -12.89
CA ASP A 665 -31.07 6.86 -12.44
C ASP A 665 -29.82 6.16 -11.88
N HIS A 666 -28.68 6.37 -12.51
CA HIS A 666 -27.40 5.83 -12.02
C HIS A 666 -27.06 6.38 -10.63
N LYS A 667 -27.29 7.69 -10.40
CA LYS A 667 -27.13 8.32 -9.09
C LYS A 667 -28.09 7.72 -8.06
N GLN A 668 -29.38 7.65 -8.40
CA GLN A 668 -30.41 7.16 -7.49
C GLN A 668 -30.22 5.69 -7.13
N LEU A 669 -29.83 4.84 -8.08
CA LEU A 669 -29.50 3.44 -7.83
C LEU A 669 -28.22 3.30 -6.97
N ALA A 670 -27.18 4.09 -7.24
CA ALA A 670 -25.99 4.07 -6.43
C ALA A 670 -26.31 4.39 -4.95
N LEU A 671 -27.18 5.35 -4.68
CA LEU A 671 -27.65 5.69 -3.32
C LEU A 671 -28.41 4.54 -2.63
N GLN A 672 -28.95 3.59 -3.39
CA GLN A 672 -29.65 2.42 -2.81
C GLN A 672 -28.69 1.33 -2.35
N PHE A 673 -27.46 1.32 -2.89
CA PHE A 673 -26.48 0.35 -2.45
C PHE A 673 -26.14 0.57 -0.97
N PRO A 674 -26.19 -0.50 -0.12
CA PRO A 674 -25.87 -0.37 1.29
C PRO A 674 -24.48 0.21 1.50
N GLY A 675 -24.36 1.16 2.43
CA GLY A 675 -23.11 1.84 2.73
C GLY A 675 -22.79 3.07 1.87
N VAL A 676 -23.56 3.31 0.78
CA VAL A 676 -23.44 4.56 0.02
C VAL A 676 -24.30 5.63 0.71
N VAL A 677 -23.64 6.71 1.14
CA VAL A 677 -24.28 7.87 1.80
C VAL A 677 -24.49 9.00 0.80
N LYS A 678 -23.51 9.23 -0.07
CA LYS A 678 -23.59 10.25 -1.12
C LYS A 678 -23.26 9.64 -2.47
N ALA A 679 -23.96 10.08 -3.49
CA ALA A 679 -23.65 9.74 -4.87
C ALA A 679 -23.95 10.93 -5.80
N ASN A 680 -23.16 11.04 -6.86
CA ASN A 680 -23.45 11.91 -7.98
C ASN A 680 -23.12 11.18 -9.28
N ALA A 681 -23.71 11.60 -10.39
CA ALA A 681 -23.45 10.99 -11.68
C ALA A 681 -23.34 12.08 -12.75
N GLU A 682 -22.47 11.87 -13.73
CA GLU A 682 -22.29 12.79 -14.85
C GLU A 682 -21.95 12.02 -16.13
N TRP A 683 -22.30 12.62 -17.25
CA TRP A 683 -21.85 12.17 -18.56
C TRP A 683 -20.51 12.86 -18.87
N THR A 684 -19.44 12.09 -19.03
CA THR A 684 -18.08 12.63 -19.17
C THR A 684 -17.19 11.72 -20.01
N LYS A 685 -16.01 12.20 -20.33
CA LYS A 685 -14.95 11.38 -20.92
C LYS A 685 -14.29 10.55 -19.82
N LEU A 686 -14.34 9.24 -20.00
CA LEU A 686 -13.71 8.28 -19.12
C LEU A 686 -12.22 8.09 -19.44
N GLU A 687 -11.52 7.37 -18.58
CA GLU A 687 -10.14 6.99 -18.82
C GLU A 687 -10.03 6.21 -20.14
N GLY A 688 -9.09 6.62 -21.03
CA GLY A 688 -9.03 6.11 -22.40
C GLY A 688 -9.76 6.95 -23.45
N GLY A 689 -10.45 8.07 -23.05
CA GLY A 689 -11.03 9.07 -23.94
C GLY A 689 -12.41 8.75 -24.49
N ALA A 690 -12.99 7.61 -24.16
CA ALA A 690 -14.36 7.24 -24.55
C ALA A 690 -15.38 7.96 -23.65
N GLU A 691 -16.53 8.33 -24.22
CA GLU A 691 -17.64 8.92 -23.47
C GLU A 691 -18.46 7.88 -22.73
N GLY A 692 -18.89 8.23 -21.52
CA GLY A 692 -19.66 7.35 -20.66
C GLY A 692 -20.17 8.03 -19.42
N ILE A 693 -20.79 7.27 -18.54
CA ILE A 693 -21.29 7.76 -17.26
C ILE A 693 -20.25 7.47 -16.17
N ARG A 694 -19.83 8.53 -15.49
CA ARG A 694 -19.08 8.42 -14.23
C ARG A 694 -20.04 8.59 -13.07
N VAL A 695 -20.02 7.62 -12.16
CA VAL A 695 -20.75 7.69 -10.90
C VAL A 695 -19.74 7.87 -9.78
N VAL A 696 -19.91 8.92 -9.00
CA VAL A 696 -19.08 9.19 -7.82
C VAL A 696 -19.87 8.79 -6.60
N VAL A 697 -19.29 7.93 -5.77
CA VAL A 697 -19.93 7.43 -4.55
C VAL A 697 -19.08 7.68 -3.33
N SER A 698 -19.72 7.93 -2.21
CA SER A 698 -19.04 8.11 -0.94
C SER A 698 -19.75 7.36 0.17
N ASP A 699 -18.99 6.69 1.01
CA ASP A 699 -19.42 6.14 2.28
C ASP A 699 -19.47 7.22 3.39
N ALA A 700 -19.83 6.85 4.61
CA ALA A 700 -19.88 7.77 5.75
C ALA A 700 -18.52 8.37 6.17
N LYS A 701 -17.42 7.80 5.68
CA LYS A 701 -16.05 8.29 5.94
C LYS A 701 -15.53 9.24 4.85
N GLY A 702 -16.34 9.52 3.82
CA GLY A 702 -15.89 10.31 2.67
C GLY A 702 -15.03 9.52 1.69
N THR A 703 -15.01 8.19 1.79
CA THR A 703 -14.27 7.29 0.89
C THR A 703 -15.23 6.47 0.03
N ALA A 704 -14.70 5.74 -0.94
CA ALA A 704 -15.47 4.86 -1.83
C ALA A 704 -15.07 3.40 -1.63
N SER A 705 -15.10 2.94 -0.40
CA SER A 705 -14.63 1.59 -0.03
C SER A 705 -15.34 0.47 -0.79
N ASN A 706 -16.56 0.69 -1.25
CA ASN A 706 -17.39 -0.26 -1.98
C ASN A 706 -17.55 0.08 -3.48
N ALA A 707 -16.68 0.91 -4.07
CA ALA A 707 -16.85 1.37 -5.46
C ALA A 707 -16.95 0.19 -6.48
N ALA A 708 -16.12 -0.83 -6.32
CA ALA A 708 -16.14 -2.01 -7.19
C ALA A 708 -17.47 -2.78 -7.09
N GLN A 709 -18.02 -2.92 -5.89
CA GLN A 709 -19.29 -3.58 -5.62
C GLN A 709 -20.47 -2.75 -6.15
N VAL A 710 -20.43 -1.43 -5.97
CA VAL A 710 -21.43 -0.50 -6.56
C VAL A 710 -21.36 -0.58 -8.09
N LYS A 711 -20.18 -0.67 -8.67
CA LYS A 711 -20.03 -0.85 -10.13
C LYS A 711 -20.68 -2.14 -10.59
N ALA A 712 -20.46 -3.25 -9.90
CA ALA A 712 -21.10 -4.54 -10.23
C ALA A 712 -22.63 -4.46 -10.08
N PHE A 713 -23.13 -3.82 -9.02
CA PHE A 713 -24.55 -3.59 -8.77
C PHE A 713 -25.21 -2.77 -9.89
N LEU A 714 -24.57 -1.69 -10.32
CA LEU A 714 -25.08 -0.86 -11.42
C LEU A 714 -24.97 -1.59 -12.76
N GLN A 715 -23.91 -2.36 -12.99
CA GLN A 715 -23.73 -3.15 -14.21
C GLN A 715 -24.84 -4.17 -14.44
N ALA A 716 -25.36 -4.76 -13.37
CA ALA A 716 -26.49 -5.70 -13.46
C ALA A 716 -27.83 -5.03 -13.85
N ARG A 717 -27.93 -3.68 -13.74
CA ARG A 717 -29.17 -2.92 -13.89
C ARG A 717 -29.21 -1.92 -15.04
N ARG A 718 -28.09 -1.79 -15.79
CA ARG A 718 -27.98 -0.81 -16.87
C ARG A 718 -27.88 -1.44 -18.26
N ASP A 719 -28.00 -0.62 -19.29
CA ASP A 719 -27.66 -1.01 -20.65
C ASP A 719 -26.15 -1.17 -20.79
N THR A 720 -25.71 -2.28 -21.35
CA THR A 720 -24.28 -2.61 -21.55
C THR A 720 -23.59 -1.76 -22.61
N THR A 721 -24.35 -1.07 -23.46
CA THR A 721 -23.80 -0.19 -24.53
C THR A 721 -23.18 1.10 -24.01
N VAL A 722 -23.60 1.57 -22.83
CA VAL A 722 -23.05 2.77 -22.20
C VAL A 722 -21.86 2.39 -21.32
N LEU A 723 -20.73 3.07 -21.44
CA LEU A 723 -19.59 2.85 -20.56
C LEU A 723 -19.87 3.39 -19.18
N LEU A 724 -19.45 2.65 -18.14
CA LEU A 724 -19.63 3.01 -16.74
C LEU A 724 -18.32 2.99 -16.00
N ASP A 725 -18.05 4.09 -15.31
CA ASP A 725 -16.99 4.17 -14.31
C ASP A 725 -17.58 4.55 -12.95
N VAL A 726 -17.03 3.96 -11.86
CA VAL A 726 -17.44 4.26 -10.49
C VAL A 726 -16.18 4.60 -9.68
N ALA A 727 -16.17 5.79 -9.12
CA ALA A 727 -15.02 6.34 -8.42
C ALA A 727 -15.42 6.94 -7.06
N GLY A 728 -14.43 7.24 -6.24
CA GLY A 728 -14.60 8.04 -5.02
C GLY A 728 -14.62 9.53 -5.30
N PRO A 729 -15.05 10.33 -4.31
CA PRO A 729 -15.04 11.77 -4.41
C PRO A 729 -13.60 12.30 -4.39
N GLU A 730 -13.38 13.36 -5.11
CA GLU A 730 -12.20 14.20 -4.99
C GLU A 730 -12.44 15.22 -3.85
N LEU A 731 -11.63 15.17 -2.82
CA LEU A 731 -11.73 16.10 -1.69
C LEU A 731 -10.99 17.39 -2.02
N VAL A 732 -11.71 18.50 -2.07
CA VAL A 732 -11.15 19.84 -2.29
C VAL A 732 -11.07 20.56 -0.96
N GLY A 733 -9.85 20.69 -0.44
CA GLY A 733 -9.59 21.40 0.81
C GLY A 733 -9.79 22.90 0.67
N LEU A 734 -10.52 23.49 1.61
CA LEU A 734 -10.75 24.93 1.72
C LEU A 734 -9.85 25.53 2.79
N THR A 735 -9.58 26.81 2.69
CA THR A 735 -8.93 27.61 3.73
C THR A 735 -9.72 28.88 4.00
N LEU A 736 -9.79 29.25 5.27
CA LEU A 736 -10.52 30.41 5.73
C LEU A 736 -9.66 31.22 6.70
N THR A 737 -9.51 32.51 6.43
CA THR A 737 -8.92 33.48 7.38
C THR A 737 -9.95 34.56 7.64
N LEU A 738 -10.25 34.80 8.89
CA LEU A 738 -11.20 35.82 9.33
C LEU A 738 -10.71 36.62 10.52
N THR A 739 -11.12 37.89 10.61
CA THR A 739 -11.01 38.73 11.79
C THR A 739 -12.30 38.62 12.57
N LEU A 740 -12.22 38.30 13.87
CA LEU A 740 -13.38 38.10 14.76
C LEU A 740 -13.41 39.13 15.87
N GLU A 741 -14.52 39.86 15.96
CA GLU A 741 -14.88 40.66 17.13
C GLU A 741 -15.92 39.90 17.97
N SER A 742 -15.56 39.51 19.18
CA SER A 742 -16.46 38.82 20.13
C SER A 742 -17.22 39.77 21.03
N ASP A 743 -18.44 39.39 21.39
CA ASP A 743 -19.20 40.08 22.45
C ASP A 743 -18.43 39.96 23.79
N PRO A 744 -18.22 41.09 24.52
CA PRO A 744 -17.53 41.09 25.81
C PRO A 744 -18.16 40.19 26.87
N ALA A 745 -19.43 39.81 26.74
CA ALA A 745 -20.12 38.87 27.64
C ALA A 745 -19.66 37.40 27.47
N TYR A 746 -18.90 37.07 26.44
CA TYR A 746 -18.44 35.73 26.16
C TYR A 746 -16.91 35.63 26.24
N LEU A 747 -16.42 34.48 26.67
CA LEU A 747 -15.01 34.15 26.55
C LEU A 747 -14.62 33.96 25.10
N ARG A 748 -13.57 34.59 24.62
CA ARG A 748 -13.10 34.57 23.26
C ARG A 748 -12.90 33.14 22.74
N GLU A 749 -12.20 32.30 23.52
CA GLU A 749 -11.96 30.91 23.12
C GLU A 749 -13.25 30.10 22.92
N SER A 750 -14.31 30.48 23.67
CA SER A 750 -15.63 29.87 23.49
C SER A 750 -16.31 30.32 22.19
N VAL A 751 -16.13 31.61 21.82
CA VAL A 751 -16.65 32.12 20.54
C VAL A 751 -15.88 31.53 19.35
N GLU A 752 -14.54 31.46 19.42
CA GLU A 752 -13.71 30.84 18.40
C GLU A 752 -14.08 29.34 18.20
N ARG A 753 -14.36 28.62 19.26
CA ARG A 753 -14.84 27.25 19.19
C ARG A 753 -16.21 27.19 18.56
N ALA A 754 -17.15 28.06 18.95
CA ALA A 754 -18.50 28.11 18.37
C ALA A 754 -18.46 28.40 16.88
N VAL A 755 -17.56 29.29 16.42
CA VAL A 755 -17.33 29.53 14.98
C VAL A 755 -16.80 28.29 14.27
N ARG A 756 -15.81 27.59 14.86
CA ARG A 756 -15.28 26.36 14.27
C ARG A 756 -16.35 25.25 14.22
N ASP A 757 -17.16 25.15 15.26
CA ASP A 757 -18.26 24.19 15.34
C ASP A 757 -19.38 24.52 14.33
N ALA A 758 -19.69 25.82 14.14
CA ALA A 758 -20.66 26.26 13.11
C ALA A 758 -20.20 25.92 11.69
N LEU A 759 -18.91 25.87 11.44
CA LEU A 759 -18.36 25.56 10.10
C LEU A 759 -18.02 24.07 9.93
N CYS A 760 -17.45 23.44 10.95
CA CYS A 760 -16.86 22.07 10.85
C CYS A 760 -17.44 21.10 11.86
N GLY A 761 -18.40 21.52 12.73
CA GLY A 761 -18.94 20.67 13.78
C GLY A 761 -19.60 19.40 13.23
N THR A 762 -19.33 18.27 13.88
CA THR A 762 -19.86 16.95 13.47
C THR A 762 -21.09 16.50 14.26
N SER A 763 -21.71 17.41 15.03
CA SER A 763 -22.92 17.10 15.80
C SER A 763 -24.09 16.80 14.87
N GLU A 764 -24.78 15.68 15.07
CA GLU A 764 -25.97 15.31 14.29
C GLU A 764 -27.12 16.31 14.44
N ALA A 765 -27.24 16.94 15.63
CA ALA A 765 -28.31 17.89 15.92
C ALA A 765 -28.09 19.27 15.25
N ALA A 766 -26.83 19.64 15.03
CA ALA A 766 -26.45 20.90 14.39
C ALA A 766 -25.12 20.69 13.64
N PRO A 767 -25.15 20.11 12.45
CA PRO A 767 -23.93 19.90 11.67
C PRO A 767 -23.37 21.24 11.18
N GLY A 768 -22.06 21.38 11.20
CA GLY A 768 -21.39 22.54 10.65
C GLY A 768 -21.57 22.63 9.12
N LEU A 769 -21.40 23.84 8.56
CA LEU A 769 -21.62 24.09 7.13
C LEU A 769 -20.84 23.15 6.21
N PHE A 770 -19.61 22.77 6.57
CA PHE A 770 -18.73 21.86 5.83
C PHE A 770 -18.64 20.48 6.43
N ALA A 771 -19.50 20.15 7.40
CA ALA A 771 -19.62 18.80 7.89
C ALA A 771 -20.02 17.85 6.75
N PHE A 772 -19.45 16.63 6.76
CA PHE A 772 -19.74 15.64 5.71
C PHE A 772 -21.24 15.42 5.49
N GLY A 773 -22.05 15.42 6.57
CA GLY A 773 -23.51 15.25 6.49
C GLY A 773 -24.25 16.44 5.86
N ALA A 774 -23.70 17.63 5.95
CA ALA A 774 -24.39 18.89 5.55
C ALA A 774 -24.16 19.28 4.09
N ARG A 775 -23.11 18.78 3.43
CA ARG A 775 -22.72 19.20 2.10
C ARG A 775 -22.74 18.06 1.09
N ASP A 776 -23.36 18.29 -0.08
CA ASP A 776 -23.43 17.29 -1.15
C ASP A 776 -22.25 17.35 -2.12
N LEU A 777 -22.07 16.25 -2.90
CA LEU A 777 -21.11 16.20 -4.00
C LEU A 777 -21.49 17.23 -5.09
N GLY A 778 -20.52 18.01 -5.54
CA GLY A 778 -20.72 19.05 -6.54
C GLY A 778 -21.43 20.30 -6.03
N GLN A 779 -21.68 20.40 -4.72
CA GLN A 779 -22.31 21.58 -4.14
C GLN A 779 -21.30 22.70 -3.97
N PRO A 780 -21.48 23.86 -4.62
CA PRO A 780 -20.60 25.03 -4.46
C PRO A 780 -20.75 25.63 -3.06
N ALA A 781 -19.72 26.30 -2.56
CA ALA A 781 -19.76 27.06 -1.33
C ALA A 781 -19.89 28.55 -1.62
N PHE A 782 -20.89 29.18 -1.05
CA PHE A 782 -21.14 30.60 -1.21
C PHE A 782 -20.65 31.39 0.00
N LEU A 783 -20.08 32.57 -0.27
CA LEU A 783 -19.64 33.49 0.76
C LEU A 783 -20.77 33.86 1.74
N SER A 784 -21.98 34.03 1.23
CA SER A 784 -23.18 34.34 2.04
C SER A 784 -23.53 33.24 3.05
N GLU A 785 -23.32 31.96 2.69
CA GLU A 785 -23.52 30.83 3.62
C GLU A 785 -22.54 30.90 4.79
N LEU A 786 -21.30 31.30 4.53
CA LEU A 786 -20.29 31.44 5.60
C LEU A 786 -20.70 32.53 6.59
N TYR A 787 -21.05 33.71 6.07
CA TYR A 787 -21.51 34.80 6.95
C TYR A 787 -22.71 34.37 7.79
N GLU A 788 -23.72 33.76 7.16
CA GLU A 788 -24.93 33.29 7.86
C GLU A 788 -24.62 32.32 8.99
N HIS A 789 -23.71 31.33 8.77
CA HIS A 789 -23.36 30.32 9.79
C HIS A 789 -22.48 30.88 10.87
N ILE A 790 -21.53 31.76 10.54
CA ILE A 790 -20.61 32.35 11.51
C ILE A 790 -21.33 33.37 12.40
N GLU A 791 -22.16 34.26 11.81
CA GLU A 791 -22.89 35.29 12.57
C GLU A 791 -23.95 34.71 13.51
N ARG A 792 -24.47 33.53 13.22
CA ARG A 792 -25.37 32.79 14.14
C ARG A 792 -24.64 32.15 15.32
N ALA A 793 -23.33 32.04 15.27
CA ALA A 793 -22.57 31.43 16.37
C ALA A 793 -22.65 32.32 17.63
N PRO A 794 -22.89 31.72 18.82
CA PRO A 794 -23.03 32.50 20.05
C PRO A 794 -21.81 33.34 20.37
N GLY A 795 -22.05 34.62 20.66
CA GLY A 795 -21.00 35.56 21.06
C GLY A 795 -20.24 36.22 19.90
N VAL A 796 -20.59 35.96 18.66
CA VAL A 796 -20.06 36.69 17.50
C VAL A 796 -20.74 38.03 17.38
N ARG A 797 -19.97 39.13 17.35
CA ARG A 797 -20.45 40.47 17.17
C ARG A 797 -20.25 40.99 15.75
N PHE A 798 -19.07 40.75 15.20
CA PHE A 798 -18.71 41.15 13.86
C PHE A 798 -17.58 40.25 13.32
N ILE A 799 -17.63 40.00 12.01
CA ILE A 799 -16.59 39.26 11.31
C ILE A 799 -16.19 40.02 10.03
N GLU A 800 -14.94 39.87 9.68
CA GLU A 800 -14.41 40.28 8.40
C GLU A 800 -13.60 39.14 7.82
N LEU A 801 -14.02 38.66 6.66
CA LEU A 801 -13.30 37.61 5.97
C LEU A 801 -12.10 38.19 5.23
N ARG A 802 -10.92 37.60 5.45
CA ARG A 802 -9.65 38.00 4.83
C ARG A 802 -9.23 37.02 3.73
N ARG A 803 -9.62 35.78 3.87
CA ARG A 803 -9.39 34.71 2.87
C ARG A 803 -10.54 33.72 2.88
N PHE A 804 -10.99 33.35 1.70
CA PHE A 804 -11.83 32.20 1.46
C PHE A 804 -11.50 31.67 0.07
N ASP A 805 -10.78 30.53 0.02
CA ASP A 805 -10.31 29.93 -1.23
C ASP A 805 -9.99 28.44 -1.03
N THR A 806 -9.52 27.76 -2.07
CA THR A 806 -9.05 26.38 -1.99
C THR A 806 -7.58 26.35 -1.53
N LEU A 807 -7.20 25.27 -0.83
CA LEU A 807 -5.79 25.01 -0.46
C LEU A 807 -4.88 24.88 -1.69
N GLU A 808 -5.40 24.41 -2.81
CA GLU A 808 -4.66 24.29 -4.06
C GLU A 808 -4.24 25.65 -4.63
N GLU A 809 -5.14 26.64 -4.65
CA GLU A 809 -4.83 28.01 -5.12
C GLU A 809 -3.80 28.69 -4.20
N VAL A 810 -3.88 28.43 -2.91
CA VAL A 810 -2.87 28.91 -1.96
C VAL A 810 -1.51 28.27 -2.24
N ALA A 811 -1.47 26.97 -2.49
CA ALA A 811 -0.23 26.26 -2.81
C ALA A 811 0.42 26.75 -4.12
N LYS A 812 -0.37 27.25 -5.07
CA LYS A 812 0.10 27.91 -6.30
C LYS A 812 0.65 29.33 -6.07
N GLY A 813 0.64 29.83 -4.84
CA GLY A 813 1.14 31.15 -4.48
C GLY A 813 0.23 32.31 -4.91
N GLN A 814 -1.06 32.03 -5.13
CA GLN A 814 -2.03 33.07 -5.45
C GLN A 814 -2.23 34.02 -4.25
N PRO A 815 -2.41 35.35 -4.51
CA PRO A 815 -2.64 36.30 -3.43
C PRO A 815 -3.89 35.93 -2.64
N SER A 816 -3.93 36.35 -1.36
CA SER A 816 -5.12 36.16 -0.53
C SER A 816 -6.34 36.82 -1.16
N ARG A 817 -7.38 36.04 -1.37
CA ARG A 817 -8.64 36.51 -1.88
C ARG A 817 -9.81 35.96 -1.08
N VAL A 818 -10.91 36.71 -1.07
CA VAL A 818 -12.19 36.20 -0.60
C VAL A 818 -13.03 35.91 -1.84
N ALA A 819 -13.22 34.61 -2.13
CA ALA A 819 -14.03 34.20 -3.27
C ALA A 819 -15.52 34.34 -2.94
N ASP A 820 -16.31 34.94 -3.79
CA ASP A 820 -17.77 35.00 -3.62
C ASP A 820 -18.39 33.61 -3.68
N THR A 821 -17.79 32.74 -4.47
CA THR A 821 -18.21 31.34 -4.63
C THR A 821 -16.99 30.47 -4.91
N VAL A 822 -16.88 29.37 -4.19
CA VAL A 822 -15.98 28.28 -4.54
C VAL A 822 -16.79 27.18 -5.22
N ILE A 823 -16.48 26.95 -6.50
CA ILE A 823 -17.19 25.98 -7.33
C ILE A 823 -16.68 24.57 -6.99
N ALA A 824 -17.57 23.62 -6.87
CA ALA A 824 -17.27 22.19 -6.83
C ALA A 824 -17.77 21.51 -8.11
N TRP A 825 -16.92 20.69 -8.73
CA TRP A 825 -17.32 19.85 -9.85
C TRP A 825 -18.16 18.66 -9.35
N PRO A 826 -18.96 18.01 -10.20
CA PRO A 826 -19.85 16.90 -9.78
C PRO A 826 -19.16 15.76 -9.03
N ASN A 827 -17.86 15.54 -9.26
CA ASN A 827 -17.02 14.55 -8.60
C ASN A 827 -16.34 15.06 -7.32
N GLN A 828 -16.52 16.33 -6.97
CA GLN A 828 -15.79 16.96 -5.85
C GLN A 828 -16.69 17.14 -4.62
N LEU A 829 -16.04 17.06 -3.46
CA LEU A 829 -16.60 17.43 -2.17
C LEU A 829 -15.71 18.48 -1.52
N LEU A 830 -16.31 19.65 -1.23
CA LEU A 830 -15.61 20.73 -0.52
C LEU A 830 -15.50 20.38 0.97
N VAL A 831 -14.28 20.45 1.49
CA VAL A 831 -13.97 20.09 2.89
C VAL A 831 -13.21 21.23 3.54
N LEU A 832 -13.66 21.67 4.72
CA LEU A 832 -12.94 22.61 5.56
C LEU A 832 -12.63 21.91 6.89
N THR A 833 -11.36 21.92 7.30
CA THR A 833 -10.97 21.36 8.59
C THR A 833 -10.76 22.47 9.62
N PRO A 834 -10.96 22.20 10.92
CA PRO A 834 -10.73 23.23 11.97
C PRO A 834 -9.31 23.82 11.95
N GLN A 835 -8.35 23.09 11.38
CA GLN A 835 -6.94 23.50 11.27
C GLN A 835 -6.72 24.51 10.14
N ASP A 836 -7.58 24.49 9.11
CA ASP A 836 -7.52 25.38 7.95
C ASP A 836 -8.30 26.69 8.18
N ILE A 837 -8.79 26.90 9.40
CA ILE A 837 -9.47 28.13 9.82
C ILE A 837 -8.52 28.94 10.69
N GLU A 838 -8.11 30.08 10.19
CA GLU A 838 -7.30 31.06 10.90
C GLU A 838 -8.19 32.22 11.41
N ILE A 839 -8.19 32.43 12.72
CA ILE A 839 -8.98 33.49 13.36
C ILE A 839 -8.03 34.57 13.90
N LEU A 840 -8.08 35.75 13.31
CA LEU A 840 -7.24 36.90 13.65
C LEU A 840 -7.91 37.82 14.67
N LEU A 841 -7.08 38.58 15.40
CA LEU A 841 -7.56 39.67 16.24
C LEU A 841 -7.95 40.87 15.36
N PRO A 842 -8.98 41.66 15.74
CA PRO A 842 -9.17 42.97 15.15
C PRO A 842 -7.91 43.78 15.34
N GLU A 843 -7.47 44.49 14.30
CA GLU A 843 -6.39 45.45 14.45
C GLU A 843 -6.83 46.51 15.46
N ALA A 844 -5.98 46.81 16.45
CA ALA A 844 -6.25 47.90 17.39
C ALA A 844 -6.42 49.22 16.62
N PRO A 845 -7.47 50.03 16.90
CA PRO A 845 -7.75 51.23 16.16
C PRO A 845 -6.62 52.26 16.25
#